data_cd3b8fd3785aadf3fc36108a1e3d4987
#
_entry.id   cd3b8fd3785aadf3fc36108a1e3d4987
#
_cell.length_a   1.000
_cell.length_b   1.000
_cell.length_c   1.000
_cell.angle_alpha   90.00
_cell.angle_beta   90.00
_cell.angle_gamma   90.00
#
_symmetry.space_group_name_H-M   'P 1'
#
loop_
_entity.id
_entity.type
_entity.pdbx_description
1 polymer ?
#
loop_
_entity_poly.entity_id
_entity_poly.type
_entity_poly.pdbx_seq_one_letter_code
_entity_poly.pdbx_strand_id
1 'polypeptide(L)'
;MKKLFTLFISVLVCCVSCSKIDELEERVNTIEKQLFELTSAYESGKIIKEVKPYSDKNQTGWTITFSDNNSINIYNGTDGEDGITPIFNISPEGFWEVSYDNGKTFSLLTDSEGNGFASKGKDGVSVRVNVSTDGYYVFELYDTSNPDNVIESIKTSIHSTSSNSIKSITKDQYSGVITLVMADGSTYKFNLDVTFPTGIVVLAESVILPRGGETSFAFRVNPSNAIVDLNLAQDTPMFQLDMVLDEMTRSYVTEPEYYAIEKIEALSDEDGNIIEGQYIATIKDLGVSADYCQGAAIVLNTKDGKGEKMQVSSDIFKIMTPAKPQFTTFKINDSYAANLENEFISVKLPYGTDVKALKPYFVASEGVVKVNDVEIKPYTPIDFSSPVEFTIVGEDGSKFTYIISISYSELPVVYINTKDAAPIVSKETWLEESNIYITNAGKYNDKYEKSSIRGRGNTTWNYPKKPYAIKLNKKKEVLGMPKHKRWVLLANYVDKTCIRNSVAFELARRMEGLDWTPRGQHVDVVLNGQFLGNYFLCEQIKVDENRVNITEMEATDVDEVAITGGYLMEIDKNFDEVNKFYSPIRNMPFMIKEPDEETLNPTQFAYISNHIAEVENALYGANSTTEEYLKYVDLDSFIDYWLVYELTGTGEPTHPKSVYMYKDRGDKIHAGPVWDFDYFTFQPYYNTMLINTNAVWNDRIINDPATHPVIKQRWNARRDKFKTIAEEIDRQYESIIESAEYNATLWPLSLNVNRDDALSIKDAVARMRNYYVTKFEYMDSFINTYF
;
A
#
# COMPACT_ATOMS: atom_id res chain seq x y z
N MET A 1 -5.29 51.87 -43.12
CA MET A 1 -6.38 51.27 -43.91
C MET A 1 -6.17 49.77 -44.19
N LYS A 2 -5.02 49.30 -44.63
CA LYS A 2 -4.83 47.83 -44.89
C LYS A 2 -4.97 46.89 -43.67
N LYS A 3 -4.57 47.31 -42.47
CA LYS A 3 -4.73 46.50 -41.25
C LYS A 3 -6.17 46.45 -40.72
N LEU A 4 -6.99 47.47 -40.98
CA LEU A 4 -8.40 47.51 -40.60
C LEU A 4 -9.26 46.62 -41.54
N PHE A 5 -8.88 46.54 -42.82
CA PHE A 5 -9.58 45.72 -43.79
C PHE A 5 -9.32 44.22 -43.60
N THR A 6 -8.14 43.84 -43.17
CA THR A 6 -7.79 42.44 -42.84
C THR A 6 -8.54 41.98 -41.56
N LEU A 7 -8.69 42.88 -40.59
CA LEU A 7 -9.45 42.57 -39.36
C LEU A 7 -10.94 42.42 -39.64
N PHE A 8 -11.48 43.24 -40.58
CA PHE A 8 -12.91 43.15 -40.95
C PHE A 8 -13.25 41.90 -41.78
N ILE A 9 -12.35 41.43 -42.62
CA ILE A 9 -12.51 40.19 -43.37
C ILE A 9 -12.36 38.96 -42.43
N SER A 10 -11.47 38.97 -41.45
CA SER A 10 -11.32 37.88 -40.48
C SER A 10 -12.54 37.80 -39.53
N VAL A 11 -13.14 38.91 -39.13
CA VAL A 11 -14.37 38.92 -38.33
C VAL A 11 -15.59 38.47 -39.15
N LEU A 12 -15.66 38.83 -40.44
CA LEU A 12 -16.76 38.42 -41.30
C LEU A 12 -16.70 36.89 -41.63
N VAL A 13 -15.50 36.35 -41.82
CA VAL A 13 -15.28 34.89 -42.02
C VAL A 13 -15.60 34.12 -40.75
N CYS A 14 -15.28 34.64 -39.57
CA CYS A 14 -15.68 34.00 -38.31
C CYS A 14 -17.18 34.00 -38.07
N CYS A 15 -17.90 35.12 -38.41
CA CYS A 15 -19.35 35.17 -38.21
C CYS A 15 -20.13 34.28 -39.18
N VAL A 16 -19.60 34.03 -40.38
CA VAL A 16 -20.27 33.12 -41.36
C VAL A 16 -19.94 31.64 -41.03
N SER A 17 -18.81 31.35 -40.38
CA SER A 17 -18.51 30.00 -39.95
C SER A 17 -19.25 29.60 -38.66
N CYS A 18 -19.53 30.52 -37.74
CA CYS A 18 -20.31 30.24 -36.53
C CYS A 18 -21.75 29.82 -36.86
N SER A 19 -22.44 30.50 -37.76
CA SER A 19 -23.83 30.13 -38.11
C SER A 19 -23.95 28.77 -38.80
N LYS A 20 -22.94 28.34 -39.54
CA LYS A 20 -22.92 27.00 -40.14
C LYS A 20 -22.48 25.91 -39.13
N ILE A 21 -21.73 26.29 -38.15
CA ILE A 21 -21.34 25.35 -37.06
C ILE A 21 -22.56 25.13 -36.15
N ASP A 22 -23.28 26.17 -35.75
CA ASP A 22 -24.50 26.04 -34.95
C ASP A 22 -25.57 25.19 -35.65
N GLU A 23 -25.74 25.37 -36.97
CA GLU A 23 -26.69 24.58 -37.77
C GLU A 23 -26.23 23.11 -37.94
N LEU A 24 -24.90 22.90 -37.99
CA LEU A 24 -24.33 21.54 -38.03
C LEU A 24 -24.46 20.86 -36.66
N GLU A 25 -24.24 21.59 -35.58
CA GLU A 25 -24.36 21.11 -34.19
C GLU A 25 -25.84 20.75 -33.88
N GLU A 26 -26.82 21.55 -34.31
CA GLU A 26 -28.24 21.25 -34.16
C GLU A 26 -28.64 19.98 -34.98
N ARG A 27 -28.04 19.79 -36.16
CA ARG A 27 -28.27 18.60 -36.99
C ARG A 27 -27.62 17.36 -36.40
N VAL A 28 -26.39 17.47 -35.86
CA VAL A 28 -25.68 16.38 -35.15
C VAL A 28 -26.50 15.96 -33.95
N ASN A 29 -26.91 16.90 -33.12
CA ASN A 29 -27.72 16.63 -31.92
C ASN A 29 -29.06 15.96 -32.25
N THR A 30 -29.64 16.29 -33.40
CA THR A 30 -30.90 15.67 -33.86
C THR A 30 -30.65 14.25 -34.32
N ILE A 31 -29.56 14.00 -35.04
CA ILE A 31 -29.17 12.65 -35.51
C ILE A 31 -28.79 11.78 -34.32
N GLU A 32 -28.00 12.33 -33.36
CA GLU A 32 -27.64 11.63 -32.14
C GLU A 32 -28.87 11.23 -31.32
N LYS A 33 -29.83 12.11 -31.15
CA LYS A 33 -31.10 11.79 -30.49
C LYS A 33 -31.87 10.68 -31.19
N GLN A 34 -31.94 10.69 -32.50
CA GLN A 34 -32.62 9.67 -33.29
C GLN A 34 -31.89 8.34 -33.25
N LEU A 35 -30.56 8.38 -33.29
CA LEU A 35 -29.71 7.22 -33.13
C LEU A 35 -29.86 6.62 -31.74
N PHE A 36 -29.91 7.47 -30.72
CA PHE A 36 -30.13 7.07 -29.33
C PHE A 36 -31.49 6.39 -29.14
N GLU A 37 -32.56 6.96 -29.73
CA GLU A 37 -33.91 6.38 -29.66
C GLU A 37 -33.96 5.01 -30.41
N LEU A 38 -33.26 4.90 -31.51
CA LEU A 38 -33.15 3.64 -32.27
C LEU A 38 -32.32 2.59 -31.50
N THR A 39 -31.18 3.00 -30.95
CA THR A 39 -30.30 2.17 -30.16
C THR A 39 -30.99 1.70 -28.86
N SER A 40 -31.66 2.60 -28.17
CA SER A 40 -32.44 2.29 -26.97
C SER A 40 -33.60 1.33 -27.22
N ALA A 41 -34.27 1.43 -28.38
CA ALA A 41 -35.32 0.51 -28.78
C ALA A 41 -34.75 -0.86 -29.15
N TYR A 42 -33.58 -0.91 -29.78
CA TYR A 42 -32.85 -2.13 -30.11
C TYR A 42 -32.32 -2.82 -28.83
N GLU A 43 -31.66 -2.06 -27.93
CA GLU A 43 -31.13 -2.56 -26.66
C GLU A 43 -32.23 -3.06 -25.72
N SER A 44 -33.45 -2.56 -25.85
CA SER A 44 -34.61 -3.08 -25.12
C SER A 44 -35.17 -4.40 -25.69
N GLY A 45 -34.44 -5.08 -26.60
CA GLY A 45 -34.84 -6.35 -27.19
C GLY A 45 -36.06 -6.23 -28.13
N LYS A 46 -36.38 -5.03 -28.61
CA LYS A 46 -37.50 -4.82 -29.55
C LYS A 46 -37.09 -5.17 -30.99
N ILE A 47 -37.79 -6.10 -31.60
CA ILE A 47 -37.55 -6.48 -32.99
C ILE A 47 -38.26 -5.47 -33.90
N ILE A 48 -37.59 -5.04 -34.98
CA ILE A 48 -38.22 -4.21 -36.01
C ILE A 48 -39.26 -5.07 -36.73
N LYS A 49 -40.52 -4.63 -36.63
CA LYS A 49 -41.66 -5.30 -37.23
C LYS A 49 -41.91 -4.83 -38.65
N GLU A 50 -41.73 -3.54 -38.90
CA GLU A 50 -42.01 -2.92 -40.19
C GLU A 50 -41.26 -1.61 -40.34
N VAL A 51 -40.80 -1.30 -41.56
CA VAL A 51 -40.23 0.01 -41.94
C VAL A 51 -41.04 0.56 -43.08
N LYS A 52 -41.63 1.75 -42.91
CA LYS A 52 -42.43 2.43 -43.94
C LYS A 52 -41.90 3.82 -44.24
N PRO A 53 -42.00 4.29 -45.50
CA PRO A 53 -41.74 5.68 -45.83
C PRO A 53 -42.66 6.61 -45.04
N TYR A 54 -42.07 7.67 -44.47
CA TYR A 54 -42.80 8.75 -43.81
C TYR A 54 -42.71 10.04 -44.64
N SER A 55 -43.80 10.73 -44.82
CA SER A 55 -43.82 12.04 -45.48
C SER A 55 -44.93 12.88 -44.90
N ASP A 56 -44.59 14.09 -44.45
CA ASP A 56 -45.52 15.14 -44.11
C ASP A 56 -45.18 16.41 -44.92
N LYS A 57 -45.85 17.53 -44.58
CA LYS A 57 -45.74 18.76 -45.40
C LYS A 57 -44.33 19.38 -45.41
N ASN A 58 -43.46 19.02 -44.46
CA ASN A 58 -42.16 19.66 -44.30
C ASN A 58 -40.97 18.71 -44.18
N GLN A 59 -41.22 17.42 -43.99
CA GLN A 59 -40.15 16.43 -43.80
C GLN A 59 -40.49 15.08 -44.41
N THR A 60 -39.48 14.43 -44.98
CA THR A 60 -39.56 13.06 -45.45
C THR A 60 -38.60 12.19 -44.66
N GLY A 61 -38.88 10.90 -44.50
CA GLY A 61 -38.07 10.00 -43.76
C GLY A 61 -38.67 8.59 -43.70
N TRP A 62 -38.42 7.89 -42.63
CA TRP A 62 -38.88 6.52 -42.42
C TRP A 62 -39.49 6.36 -41.03
N THR A 63 -40.64 5.65 -40.98
CA THR A 63 -41.21 5.17 -39.72
C THR A 63 -40.78 3.74 -39.51
N ILE A 64 -40.06 3.48 -38.39
CA ILE A 64 -39.68 2.14 -37.95
C ILE A 64 -40.65 1.72 -36.84
N THR A 65 -41.38 0.63 -37.06
CA THR A 65 -42.31 0.06 -36.09
C THR A 65 -41.71 -1.20 -35.46
N PHE A 66 -41.70 -1.26 -34.14
CA PHE A 66 -41.15 -2.37 -33.38
C PHE A 66 -42.21 -3.43 -33.02
N SER A 67 -41.78 -4.57 -32.51
CA SER A 67 -42.63 -5.68 -32.12
C SER A 67 -43.70 -5.36 -31.07
N ASP A 68 -43.44 -4.34 -30.24
CA ASP A 68 -44.42 -3.81 -29.26
C ASP A 68 -45.42 -2.82 -29.84
N ASN A 69 -45.43 -2.63 -31.19
CA ASN A 69 -46.19 -1.66 -31.94
C ASN A 69 -45.86 -0.16 -31.67
N ASN A 70 -44.79 0.12 -30.96
CA ASN A 70 -44.25 1.49 -30.89
C ASN A 70 -43.52 1.81 -32.20
N SER A 71 -43.50 3.08 -32.57
CA SER A 71 -42.84 3.53 -33.79
C SER A 71 -42.00 4.77 -33.57
N ILE A 72 -40.87 4.84 -34.24
CA ILE A 72 -40.00 6.02 -34.31
C ILE A 72 -39.89 6.50 -35.73
N ASN A 73 -39.81 7.82 -35.94
CA ASN A 73 -39.61 8.43 -37.25
C ASN A 73 -38.16 8.88 -37.38
N ILE A 74 -37.49 8.42 -38.43
CA ILE A 74 -36.16 8.91 -38.80
C ILE A 74 -36.33 9.82 -40.01
N TYR A 75 -35.90 11.06 -39.91
CA TYR A 75 -36.09 12.07 -40.91
C TYR A 75 -34.91 12.20 -41.85
N ASN A 76 -35.19 12.40 -43.15
CA ASN A 76 -34.15 12.72 -44.12
C ASN A 76 -33.66 14.14 -43.89
N GLY A 77 -32.36 14.37 -44.02
CA GLY A 77 -31.81 15.73 -43.95
C GLY A 77 -32.29 16.58 -45.11
N THR A 78 -32.55 17.87 -44.86
CA THR A 78 -32.93 18.82 -45.92
C THR A 78 -31.71 19.24 -46.73
N ASP A 79 -31.82 19.05 -48.08
CA ASP A 79 -31.00 19.61 -49.16
C ASP A 79 -29.45 19.56 -49.05
N GLY A 80 -28.89 18.36 -49.39
CA GLY A 80 -27.59 18.24 -50.07
C GLY A 80 -27.88 17.56 -51.40
N GLU A 81 -27.28 18.01 -52.48
CA GLU A 81 -27.46 17.39 -53.82
C GLU A 81 -27.21 15.88 -53.71
N ASP A 82 -28.17 15.08 -54.19
CA ASP A 82 -28.15 13.63 -54.37
C ASP A 82 -27.99 12.78 -53.09
N GLY A 83 -28.88 12.92 -52.13
CA GLY A 83 -29.06 11.97 -51.04
C GLY A 83 -29.74 10.69 -51.50
N ILE A 84 -29.02 9.57 -51.50
CA ILE A 84 -29.58 8.27 -51.85
C ILE A 84 -30.33 7.73 -50.62
N THR A 85 -31.58 7.32 -50.80
CA THR A 85 -32.38 6.68 -49.74
C THR A 85 -31.82 5.28 -49.47
N PRO A 86 -31.38 4.99 -48.21
CA PRO A 86 -30.85 3.67 -47.90
C PRO A 86 -31.93 2.60 -47.94
N ILE A 87 -31.64 1.46 -48.55
CA ILE A 87 -32.48 0.28 -48.59
C ILE A 87 -31.92 -0.75 -47.63
N PHE A 88 -32.75 -1.22 -46.70
CA PHE A 88 -32.36 -2.25 -45.75
C PHE A 88 -32.78 -3.63 -46.19
N ASN A 89 -31.93 -4.63 -46.01
CA ASN A 89 -32.19 -6.03 -46.33
C ASN A 89 -31.64 -6.92 -45.21
N ILE A 90 -31.99 -8.18 -45.18
CA ILE A 90 -31.42 -9.19 -44.31
C ILE A 90 -30.61 -10.13 -45.17
N SER A 91 -29.30 -10.29 -44.83
CA SER A 91 -28.44 -11.25 -45.57
C SER A 91 -28.92 -12.68 -45.41
N PRO A 92 -28.51 -13.59 -46.28
CA PRO A 92 -28.79 -15.02 -46.13
C PRO A 92 -28.27 -15.59 -44.81
N GLU A 93 -27.25 -14.96 -44.23
CA GLU A 93 -26.63 -15.34 -42.95
C GLU A 93 -27.38 -14.75 -41.74
N GLY A 94 -28.43 -13.95 -41.98
CA GLY A 94 -29.28 -13.41 -40.92
C GLY A 94 -28.83 -12.08 -40.30
N PHE A 95 -28.00 -11.31 -40.99
CA PHE A 95 -27.56 -9.97 -40.55
C PHE A 95 -28.29 -8.87 -41.36
N TRP A 96 -28.42 -7.67 -40.72
CA TRP A 96 -28.91 -6.49 -41.39
C TRP A 96 -27.88 -5.94 -42.38
N GLU A 97 -28.34 -5.65 -43.59
CA GLU A 97 -27.57 -5.03 -44.67
C GLU A 97 -28.25 -3.73 -45.11
N VAL A 98 -27.43 -2.75 -45.51
CA VAL A 98 -27.88 -1.47 -46.01
C VAL A 98 -27.30 -1.21 -47.40
N SER A 99 -28.15 -0.73 -48.33
CA SER A 99 -27.74 -0.26 -49.66
C SER A 99 -27.92 1.24 -49.74
N TYR A 100 -26.90 1.92 -50.23
CA TYR A 100 -26.91 3.35 -50.51
C TYR A 100 -26.93 3.64 -52.03
N ASP A 101 -27.08 2.65 -52.86
CA ASP A 101 -27.03 2.75 -54.32
C ASP A 101 -28.30 2.19 -54.99
N ASN A 102 -29.44 2.36 -54.30
CA ASN A 102 -30.75 1.94 -54.74
C ASN A 102 -30.90 0.40 -54.93
N GLY A 103 -30.32 -0.37 -54.05
CA GLY A 103 -30.42 -1.82 -54.00
C GLY A 103 -29.47 -2.58 -54.94
N LYS A 104 -28.49 -1.92 -55.52
CA LYS A 104 -27.49 -2.54 -56.39
C LYS A 104 -26.39 -3.29 -55.63
N THR A 105 -25.94 -2.69 -54.52
CA THR A 105 -25.00 -3.33 -53.62
C THR A 105 -25.48 -3.16 -52.17
N PHE A 106 -25.30 -4.20 -51.35
CA PHE A 106 -25.63 -4.21 -49.95
C PHE A 106 -24.34 -4.40 -49.15
N SER A 107 -24.21 -3.63 -48.07
CA SER A 107 -23.13 -3.77 -47.13
C SER A 107 -23.72 -4.10 -45.75
N LEU A 108 -23.06 -4.93 -44.98
CA LEU A 108 -23.47 -5.24 -43.63
C LEU A 108 -23.62 -3.95 -42.82
N LEU A 109 -24.74 -3.83 -42.13
CA LEU A 109 -24.88 -2.80 -41.11
C LEU A 109 -24.00 -3.20 -39.93
N THR A 110 -22.96 -2.42 -39.65
CA THR A 110 -21.97 -2.72 -38.62
C THR A 110 -21.92 -1.60 -37.60
N ASP A 111 -21.53 -1.98 -36.35
CA ASP A 111 -21.16 -1.01 -35.32
C ASP A 111 -19.85 -0.29 -35.67
N SER A 112 -19.38 0.57 -34.80
CA SER A 112 -18.15 1.34 -34.98
C SER A 112 -16.89 0.46 -35.08
N GLU A 113 -16.99 -0.82 -34.74
CA GLU A 113 -15.88 -1.79 -34.75
C GLU A 113 -15.96 -2.79 -35.90
N GLY A 114 -17.02 -2.72 -36.70
CA GLY A 114 -17.19 -3.53 -37.89
C GLY A 114 -17.99 -4.83 -37.71
N ASN A 115 -18.69 -4.99 -36.57
CA ASN A 115 -19.51 -6.17 -36.30
C ASN A 115 -20.92 -6.01 -36.90
N GLY A 116 -21.48 -7.05 -37.50
CA GLY A 116 -22.78 -7.03 -38.13
C GLY A 116 -23.96 -7.19 -37.16
N PHE A 117 -25.05 -6.47 -37.39
CA PHE A 117 -26.30 -6.58 -36.60
C PHE A 117 -27.13 -7.78 -37.03
N ALA A 118 -27.39 -8.75 -36.13
CA ALA A 118 -28.21 -9.93 -36.39
C ALA A 118 -29.71 -9.63 -36.37
N SER A 119 -30.50 -10.34 -37.25
CA SER A 119 -31.93 -10.07 -37.46
C SER A 119 -32.90 -10.95 -36.64
N LYS A 120 -32.42 -11.99 -36.00
CA LYS A 120 -33.24 -12.95 -35.22
C LYS A 120 -32.48 -13.53 -34.05
N GLY A 121 -33.16 -13.69 -32.88
CA GLY A 121 -32.74 -14.48 -31.74
C GLY A 121 -33.65 -15.70 -31.51
N LYS A 122 -33.16 -16.80 -30.97
CA LYS A 122 -33.92 -18.01 -30.62
C LYS A 122 -33.66 -18.50 -29.19
N ASP A 123 -34.70 -19.13 -28.63
CA ASP A 123 -34.81 -19.60 -27.25
C ASP A 123 -33.89 -20.78 -26.86
N GLY A 124 -33.61 -20.91 -25.58
CA GLY A 124 -32.66 -21.85 -24.99
C GLY A 124 -32.88 -23.33 -25.35
N VAL A 125 -32.06 -23.84 -26.23
CA VAL A 125 -32.08 -25.23 -26.70
C VAL A 125 -30.74 -25.90 -26.42
N SER A 126 -30.74 -27.15 -25.98
CA SER A 126 -29.50 -27.93 -25.80
C SER A 126 -29.56 -29.21 -26.67
N VAL A 127 -28.37 -29.83 -26.83
CA VAL A 127 -28.29 -31.08 -27.64
C VAL A 127 -27.81 -32.22 -26.80
N ARG A 128 -28.45 -33.38 -26.93
CA ARG A 128 -27.93 -34.64 -26.40
C ARG A 128 -27.77 -35.67 -27.52
N VAL A 129 -26.93 -36.65 -27.29
CA VAL A 129 -26.71 -37.74 -28.24
C VAL A 129 -27.19 -39.04 -27.62
N ASN A 130 -28.10 -39.70 -28.28
CA ASN A 130 -28.62 -41.02 -27.93
C ASN A 130 -28.26 -42.07 -28.98
N VAL A 131 -28.42 -43.32 -28.63
CA VAL A 131 -28.35 -44.43 -29.59
C VAL A 131 -29.74 -44.97 -29.77
N SER A 132 -30.22 -44.96 -31.02
CA SER A 132 -31.54 -45.51 -31.36
C SER A 132 -31.60 -47.03 -31.11
N THR A 133 -32.79 -47.56 -31.05
CA THR A 133 -33.02 -49.02 -30.80
C THR A 133 -32.44 -49.91 -31.90
N ASP A 134 -32.17 -49.39 -33.10
CA ASP A 134 -31.51 -50.04 -34.20
C ASP A 134 -30.00 -49.72 -34.33
N GLY A 135 -29.44 -49.12 -33.30
CA GLY A 135 -27.98 -48.96 -33.09
C GLY A 135 -27.34 -47.72 -33.72
N TYR A 136 -28.10 -46.78 -34.28
CA TYR A 136 -27.55 -45.54 -34.85
C TYR A 136 -27.54 -44.40 -33.88
N TYR A 137 -26.55 -43.49 -33.99
CA TYR A 137 -26.54 -42.26 -33.20
C TYR A 137 -27.66 -41.30 -33.61
N VAL A 138 -28.31 -40.72 -32.61
CA VAL A 138 -29.41 -39.75 -32.78
C VAL A 138 -29.06 -38.50 -32.00
N PHE A 139 -29.08 -37.36 -32.66
CA PHE A 139 -28.97 -36.06 -32.04
C PHE A 139 -30.36 -35.54 -31.73
N GLU A 140 -30.60 -35.20 -30.48
CA GLU A 140 -31.88 -34.64 -30.03
C GLU A 140 -31.63 -33.22 -29.53
N LEU A 141 -32.31 -32.25 -30.15
CA LEU A 141 -32.42 -30.91 -29.63
C LEU A 141 -33.54 -30.90 -28.61
N TYR A 142 -33.29 -30.42 -27.42
CA TYR A 142 -34.28 -30.37 -26.35
C TYR A 142 -34.27 -29.01 -25.62
N ASP A 143 -35.40 -28.64 -25.05
CA ASP A 143 -35.58 -27.47 -24.27
C ASP A 143 -34.84 -27.62 -22.92
N THR A 144 -33.95 -26.69 -22.57
CA THR A 144 -33.16 -26.75 -21.36
C THR A 144 -34.01 -26.61 -20.09
N SER A 145 -35.17 -25.96 -20.18
CA SER A 145 -36.13 -25.84 -19.06
C SER A 145 -36.98 -27.11 -18.91
N ASN A 146 -37.10 -27.94 -19.93
CA ASN A 146 -37.78 -29.23 -19.91
C ASN A 146 -37.04 -30.26 -20.77
N PRO A 147 -36.04 -30.97 -20.23
CA PRO A 147 -35.20 -31.91 -20.99
C PRO A 147 -35.95 -33.07 -21.67
N ASP A 148 -37.19 -33.34 -21.29
CA ASP A 148 -38.02 -34.38 -21.91
C ASP A 148 -38.73 -33.86 -23.17
N ASN A 149 -38.74 -32.54 -23.39
CA ASN A 149 -39.29 -31.92 -24.59
C ASN A 149 -38.25 -31.88 -25.72
N VAL A 150 -38.22 -32.91 -26.53
CA VAL A 150 -37.35 -32.99 -27.72
C VAL A 150 -37.98 -32.18 -28.84
N ILE A 151 -37.30 -31.10 -29.23
CA ILE A 151 -37.76 -30.17 -30.28
C ILE A 151 -37.49 -30.75 -31.67
N GLU A 152 -36.35 -31.38 -31.84
CA GLU A 152 -35.93 -32.01 -33.09
C GLU A 152 -35.05 -33.22 -32.83
N SER A 153 -35.15 -34.24 -33.67
CA SER A 153 -34.37 -35.47 -33.57
C SER A 153 -33.79 -35.81 -34.94
N ILE A 154 -32.47 -35.85 -35.02
CA ILE A 154 -31.75 -36.15 -36.26
C ILE A 154 -31.04 -37.49 -36.11
N LYS A 155 -31.51 -38.52 -36.80
CA LYS A 155 -30.85 -39.83 -36.87
C LYS A 155 -29.70 -39.80 -37.88
N THR A 156 -28.51 -40.17 -37.45
CA THR A 156 -27.34 -40.24 -38.34
C THR A 156 -27.27 -41.56 -39.05
N SER A 157 -26.46 -41.65 -40.09
CA SER A 157 -26.11 -42.90 -40.77
C SER A 157 -24.97 -43.69 -40.07
N ILE A 158 -24.54 -43.25 -38.86
CA ILE A 158 -23.41 -43.81 -38.14
C ILE A 158 -23.93 -44.80 -37.10
N HIS A 159 -23.51 -46.07 -37.21
CA HIS A 159 -23.87 -47.10 -36.26
C HIS A 159 -22.86 -47.16 -35.10
N SER A 160 -23.33 -47.28 -33.88
CA SER A 160 -22.51 -47.25 -32.63
C SER A 160 -21.45 -48.38 -32.54
N THR A 161 -21.56 -49.44 -33.32
CA THR A 161 -20.62 -50.55 -33.39
C THR A 161 -19.72 -50.53 -34.63
N SER A 162 -19.77 -49.49 -35.45
CA SER A 162 -18.90 -49.35 -36.62
C SER A 162 -17.50 -48.87 -36.24
N SER A 163 -16.52 -49.07 -37.12
CA SER A 163 -15.15 -48.58 -36.96
C SER A 163 -15.07 -47.04 -36.91
N ASN A 164 -16.19 -46.38 -37.22
CA ASN A 164 -16.36 -44.93 -37.14
C ASN A 164 -17.06 -44.51 -35.84
N SER A 165 -16.70 -45.11 -34.72
CA SER A 165 -17.22 -44.69 -33.42
C SER A 165 -16.78 -43.24 -33.04
N ILE A 166 -17.59 -42.57 -32.27
CA ILE A 166 -17.26 -41.23 -31.76
C ILE A 166 -16.16 -41.35 -30.72
N LYS A 167 -15.04 -40.66 -30.93
CA LYS A 167 -13.90 -40.62 -30.03
C LYS A 167 -14.09 -39.60 -28.90
N SER A 168 -14.65 -38.47 -29.25
CA SER A 168 -14.98 -37.43 -28.27
C SER A 168 -16.05 -36.50 -28.79
N ILE A 169 -16.81 -35.93 -27.87
CA ILE A 169 -17.77 -34.84 -28.13
C ILE A 169 -17.32 -33.70 -27.23
N THR A 170 -17.01 -32.56 -27.81
CA THR A 170 -16.70 -31.34 -27.07
C THR A 170 -17.69 -30.25 -27.46
N LYS A 171 -18.25 -29.56 -26.47
CA LYS A 171 -19.06 -28.35 -26.65
C LYS A 171 -18.17 -27.19 -26.32
N ASP A 172 -17.97 -26.27 -27.24
CA ASP A 172 -17.41 -24.97 -26.94
C ASP A 172 -18.52 -24.15 -26.24
N GLN A 173 -18.26 -23.84 -24.98
CA GLN A 173 -19.26 -23.15 -24.14
C GLN A 173 -19.55 -21.71 -24.58
N TYR A 174 -18.70 -21.14 -25.43
CA TYR A 174 -18.85 -19.78 -25.91
C TYR A 174 -19.43 -19.67 -27.31
N SER A 175 -19.11 -20.60 -28.20
CA SER A 175 -19.61 -20.62 -29.57
C SER A 175 -20.82 -21.55 -29.76
N GLY A 176 -21.18 -22.32 -28.74
CA GLY A 176 -22.21 -23.36 -28.88
C GLY A 176 -21.89 -24.42 -29.92
N VAL A 177 -20.69 -24.38 -30.51
CA VAL A 177 -20.25 -25.35 -31.51
C VAL A 177 -19.97 -26.67 -30.82
N ILE A 178 -20.74 -27.69 -31.19
CA ILE A 178 -20.40 -29.06 -30.82
C ILE A 178 -19.46 -29.63 -31.88
N THR A 179 -18.27 -30.05 -31.42
CA THR A 179 -17.29 -30.71 -32.26
C THR A 179 -17.29 -32.21 -31.91
N LEU A 180 -17.62 -33.02 -32.90
CA LEU A 180 -17.51 -34.45 -32.87
C LEU A 180 -16.17 -34.85 -33.46
N VAL A 181 -15.39 -35.62 -32.74
CA VAL A 181 -14.17 -36.25 -33.25
C VAL A 181 -14.45 -37.73 -33.35
N MET A 182 -14.32 -38.27 -34.55
CA MET A 182 -14.49 -39.68 -34.81
C MET A 182 -13.21 -40.49 -34.53
N ALA A 183 -13.30 -41.77 -34.37
CA ALA A 183 -12.15 -42.62 -34.11
C ALA A 183 -11.12 -42.61 -35.27
N ASP A 184 -11.53 -42.32 -36.47
CA ASP A 184 -10.71 -42.17 -37.69
C ASP A 184 -10.02 -40.77 -37.77
N GLY A 185 -10.30 -39.85 -36.79
CA GLY A 185 -9.77 -38.51 -36.78
C GLY A 185 -10.58 -37.48 -37.56
N SER A 186 -11.65 -37.88 -38.27
CA SER A 186 -12.55 -36.94 -38.89
C SER A 186 -13.32 -36.10 -37.84
N THR A 187 -13.61 -34.85 -38.17
CA THR A 187 -14.30 -33.93 -37.27
C THR A 187 -15.55 -33.36 -37.96
N TYR A 188 -16.65 -33.38 -37.22
CA TYR A 188 -17.91 -32.76 -37.61
C TYR A 188 -18.23 -31.65 -36.61
N LYS A 189 -18.62 -30.48 -37.12
CA LYS A 189 -19.02 -29.33 -36.31
C LYS A 189 -20.47 -29.00 -36.51
N PHE A 190 -21.23 -28.89 -35.45
CA PHE A 190 -22.63 -28.50 -35.44
C PHE A 190 -22.72 -27.18 -34.67
N ASN A 191 -23.27 -26.16 -35.31
CA ASN A 191 -23.56 -24.90 -34.62
C ASN A 191 -24.90 -25.06 -33.91
N LEU A 192 -24.91 -24.96 -32.59
CA LEU A 192 -26.12 -24.59 -31.88
C LEU A 192 -26.30 -23.09 -32.06
N ASP A 193 -27.53 -22.64 -32.29
CA ASP A 193 -27.85 -21.21 -32.19
C ASP A 193 -27.72 -20.77 -30.70
N VAL A 194 -26.48 -20.59 -30.27
CA VAL A 194 -26.21 -20.03 -28.92
C VAL A 194 -26.33 -18.52 -29.04
N THR A 195 -27.21 -17.95 -28.28
CA THR A 195 -27.39 -16.51 -28.23
C THR A 195 -26.31 -15.92 -27.31
N PHE A 196 -25.39 -15.17 -27.91
CA PHE A 196 -24.39 -14.45 -27.17
C PHE A 196 -24.93 -13.11 -26.69
N PRO A 197 -24.50 -12.63 -25.54
CA PRO A 197 -24.83 -11.29 -25.11
C PRO A 197 -24.20 -10.28 -26.08
N THR A 198 -25.04 -9.36 -26.56
CA THR A 198 -24.68 -8.32 -27.54
C THR A 198 -24.86 -6.92 -26.99
N GLY A 199 -25.45 -6.78 -25.80
CA GLY A 199 -25.66 -5.50 -25.13
C GLY A 199 -25.80 -5.67 -23.62
N ILE A 200 -25.51 -4.61 -22.91
CA ILE A 200 -25.69 -4.53 -21.46
C ILE A 200 -26.21 -3.14 -21.10
N VAL A 201 -27.22 -3.07 -20.25
CA VAL A 201 -27.86 -1.82 -19.83
C VAL A 201 -27.95 -1.80 -18.33
N VAL A 202 -27.36 -0.79 -17.71
CA VAL A 202 -27.53 -0.53 -16.27
C VAL A 202 -28.86 0.18 -16.07
N LEU A 203 -29.68 -0.31 -15.14
CA LEU A 203 -31.02 0.20 -14.91
C LEU A 203 -31.09 1.42 -13.96
N ALA A 204 -29.93 1.98 -13.61
CA ALA A 204 -29.79 3.15 -12.76
C ALA A 204 -28.87 4.18 -13.41
N GLU A 205 -29.27 5.44 -13.44
CA GLU A 205 -28.40 6.55 -13.89
C GLU A 205 -27.32 6.88 -12.88
N SER A 206 -27.59 6.60 -11.60
CA SER A 206 -26.63 6.78 -10.50
C SER A 206 -26.86 5.78 -9.38
N VAL A 207 -25.80 5.43 -8.70
CA VAL A 207 -25.77 4.50 -7.59
C VAL A 207 -25.06 5.15 -6.40
N ILE A 208 -25.69 5.15 -5.23
CA ILE A 208 -25.08 5.64 -3.98
C ILE A 208 -24.33 4.48 -3.34
N LEU A 209 -23.02 4.65 -3.19
CA LEU A 209 -22.14 3.67 -2.53
C LEU A 209 -21.57 4.27 -1.25
N PRO A 210 -22.02 3.81 -0.06
CA PRO A 210 -21.46 4.26 1.21
C PRO A 210 -19.94 3.98 1.28
N ARG A 211 -19.18 4.86 1.91
CA ARG A 211 -17.74 4.69 2.10
C ARG A 211 -17.42 3.42 2.89
N GLY A 212 -16.50 2.61 2.38
CA GLY A 212 -16.14 1.33 2.96
C GLY A 212 -17.28 0.32 3.01
N GLY A 213 -18.41 0.65 2.35
CA GLY A 213 -19.60 -0.19 2.29
C GLY A 213 -19.80 -0.85 0.94
N GLU A 214 -20.98 -1.45 0.79
CA GLU A 214 -21.41 -2.13 -0.42
C GLU A 214 -22.80 -1.60 -0.82
N THR A 215 -23.07 -1.64 -2.12
CA THR A 215 -24.40 -1.34 -2.65
C THR A 215 -24.68 -2.22 -3.86
N SER A 216 -25.95 -2.38 -4.19
CA SER A 216 -26.36 -3.22 -5.33
C SER A 216 -27.21 -2.43 -6.30
N PHE A 217 -27.08 -2.73 -7.57
CA PHE A 217 -27.91 -2.16 -8.63
C PHE A 217 -28.22 -3.21 -9.69
N ALA A 218 -29.35 -3.01 -10.37
CA ALA A 218 -29.81 -3.94 -11.39
C ALA A 218 -29.27 -3.53 -12.77
N PHE A 219 -28.96 -4.52 -13.57
CA PHE A 219 -28.62 -4.36 -14.98
C PHE A 219 -29.27 -5.46 -15.83
N ARG A 220 -29.33 -5.23 -17.11
CA ARG A 220 -29.88 -6.19 -18.07
C ARG A 220 -28.88 -6.51 -19.16
N VAL A 221 -28.82 -7.77 -19.54
CA VAL A 221 -28.07 -8.27 -20.69
C VAL A 221 -29.05 -8.51 -21.84
N ASN A 222 -28.66 -8.12 -23.02
CA ASN A 222 -29.45 -8.32 -24.25
C ASN A 222 -28.72 -9.28 -25.20
N PRO A 223 -29.45 -10.17 -25.88
CA PRO A 223 -30.85 -10.50 -25.63
C PRO A 223 -31.04 -11.22 -24.28
N SER A 224 -32.25 -11.23 -23.73
CA SER A 224 -32.55 -11.74 -22.40
C SER A 224 -32.21 -13.22 -22.20
N ASN A 225 -32.29 -14.00 -23.27
CA ASN A 225 -31.95 -15.42 -23.30
C ASN A 225 -30.45 -15.70 -23.58
N ALA A 226 -29.61 -14.67 -23.54
CA ALA A 226 -28.17 -14.84 -23.72
C ALA A 226 -27.53 -15.67 -22.60
N ILE A 227 -26.59 -16.53 -22.95
CA ILE A 227 -25.82 -17.28 -21.96
C ILE A 227 -24.79 -16.37 -21.32
N VAL A 228 -24.86 -16.25 -19.99
CA VAL A 228 -23.92 -15.49 -19.19
C VAL A 228 -23.23 -16.35 -18.13
N ASP A 229 -21.98 -16.03 -17.86
CA ASP A 229 -21.21 -16.64 -16.78
C ASP A 229 -21.04 -15.60 -15.66
N LEU A 230 -21.56 -15.90 -14.47
CA LEU A 230 -21.54 -15.00 -13.31
C LEU A 230 -20.30 -15.19 -12.43
N ASN A 231 -19.37 -16.09 -12.82
CA ASN A 231 -18.18 -16.36 -12.04
C ASN A 231 -17.14 -15.24 -12.20
N LEU A 232 -16.93 -14.47 -11.15
CA LEU A 232 -15.96 -13.36 -11.10
C LEU A 232 -14.52 -13.81 -10.76
N ALA A 233 -14.32 -15.06 -10.32
CA ALA A 233 -13.02 -15.58 -9.86
C ALA A 233 -12.13 -16.13 -10.99
N GLN A 234 -12.41 -15.80 -12.25
CA GLN A 234 -11.64 -16.22 -13.41
C GLN A 234 -10.59 -15.17 -13.78
N ASP A 235 -9.53 -15.57 -14.45
CA ASP A 235 -8.50 -14.65 -14.98
C ASP A 235 -9.07 -13.57 -15.91
N THR A 236 -10.16 -13.87 -16.59
CA THR A 236 -10.93 -12.90 -17.39
C THR A 236 -12.41 -13.17 -17.13
N PRO A 237 -13.02 -12.54 -16.14
CA PRO A 237 -14.44 -12.69 -15.85
C PRO A 237 -15.28 -12.09 -16.99
N MET A 238 -16.50 -12.63 -17.18
CA MET A 238 -17.41 -12.13 -18.20
C MET A 238 -17.82 -10.69 -17.92
N PHE A 239 -17.96 -10.31 -16.66
CA PHE A 239 -18.34 -8.96 -16.24
C PHE A 239 -17.21 -8.27 -15.50
N GLN A 240 -16.94 -7.03 -15.88
CA GLN A 240 -15.95 -6.15 -15.22
C GLN A 240 -16.57 -4.78 -15.01
N LEU A 241 -16.09 -4.05 -14.02
CA LEU A 241 -16.44 -2.66 -13.79
C LEU A 241 -15.25 -1.79 -14.24
N ASP A 242 -15.49 -0.99 -15.25
CA ASP A 242 -14.50 -0.03 -15.71
C ASP A 242 -14.85 1.37 -15.21
N MET A 243 -13.82 2.08 -14.75
CA MET A 243 -13.95 3.48 -14.33
C MET A 243 -13.71 4.39 -15.53
N VAL A 244 -14.55 5.41 -15.69
CA VAL A 244 -14.44 6.39 -16.77
C VAL A 244 -13.65 7.58 -16.28
N LEU A 245 -12.42 7.77 -16.77
CA LEU A 245 -11.56 8.89 -16.38
C LEU A 245 -11.96 10.21 -17.07
N ASP A 246 -12.52 10.14 -18.27
CA ASP A 246 -12.90 11.30 -19.06
C ASP A 246 -14.15 10.94 -19.87
N GLU A 247 -15.27 11.61 -19.56
CA GLU A 247 -16.55 11.40 -20.23
C GLU A 247 -16.49 11.80 -21.73
N MET A 248 -15.61 12.74 -22.10
CA MET A 248 -15.48 13.18 -23.50
C MET A 248 -14.64 12.25 -24.37
N THR A 249 -13.61 11.64 -23.81
CA THR A 249 -12.71 10.72 -24.55
C THR A 249 -13.04 9.26 -24.32
N ARG A 250 -13.95 8.94 -23.40
CA ARG A 250 -14.27 7.57 -22.95
C ARG A 250 -13.02 6.75 -22.66
N SER A 251 -12.03 7.37 -22.00
CA SER A 251 -10.86 6.64 -21.53
C SER A 251 -11.20 5.89 -20.24
N TYR A 252 -10.97 4.58 -20.26
CA TYR A 252 -11.26 3.67 -19.16
C TYR A 252 -9.97 3.27 -18.42
N VAL A 253 -10.10 3.03 -17.12
CA VAL A 253 -9.07 2.34 -16.32
C VAL A 253 -9.64 0.98 -15.95
N THR A 254 -8.97 -0.06 -16.40
CA THR A 254 -9.36 -1.46 -16.20
C THR A 254 -8.98 -2.03 -14.84
N GLU A 255 -8.15 -1.35 -14.06
CA GLU A 255 -7.82 -1.79 -12.70
C GLU A 255 -8.72 -1.06 -11.70
N PRO A 256 -9.51 -1.77 -10.89
CA PRO A 256 -10.39 -1.18 -9.90
C PRO A 256 -9.56 -0.62 -8.74
N GLU A 257 -9.10 0.64 -8.87
CA GLU A 257 -8.42 1.31 -7.76
C GLU A 257 -9.40 1.73 -6.65
N TYR A 258 -10.68 1.93 -6.99
CA TYR A 258 -11.66 2.56 -6.08
C TYR A 258 -12.81 1.64 -5.73
N TYR A 259 -13.35 0.90 -6.68
CA TYR A 259 -14.54 0.06 -6.53
C TYR A 259 -14.32 -1.30 -7.19
N ALA A 260 -14.93 -2.34 -6.64
CA ALA A 260 -14.91 -3.67 -7.23
C ALA A 260 -16.32 -4.26 -7.28
N ILE A 261 -16.60 -5.08 -8.30
CA ILE A 261 -17.77 -5.96 -8.27
C ILE A 261 -17.44 -7.14 -7.34
N GLU A 262 -18.17 -7.25 -6.24
CA GLU A 262 -18.03 -8.37 -5.31
C GLU A 262 -18.85 -9.58 -5.75
N LYS A 263 -20.03 -9.34 -6.34
CA LYS A 263 -21.01 -10.38 -6.67
C LYS A 263 -21.92 -9.97 -7.79
N ILE A 264 -22.33 -10.95 -8.59
CA ILE A 264 -23.42 -10.82 -9.58
C ILE A 264 -24.36 -12.00 -9.39
N GLU A 265 -25.67 -11.72 -9.35
CA GLU A 265 -26.73 -12.72 -9.22
C GLU A 265 -27.87 -12.45 -10.20
N ALA A 266 -28.60 -13.50 -10.58
CA ALA A 266 -29.81 -13.34 -11.35
C ALA A 266 -30.87 -12.58 -10.53
N LEU A 267 -31.54 -11.61 -11.13
CA LEU A 267 -32.64 -10.87 -10.49
C LEU A 267 -33.89 -11.77 -10.43
N SER A 268 -34.53 -11.81 -9.29
CA SER A 268 -35.80 -12.51 -9.08
C SER A 268 -36.95 -11.54 -8.82
N ASP A 269 -38.16 -11.90 -9.20
CA ASP A 269 -39.39 -11.19 -8.86
C ASP A 269 -39.79 -11.42 -7.38
N GLU A 270 -40.90 -10.81 -6.93
CA GLU A 270 -41.41 -10.94 -5.57
C GLU A 270 -41.82 -12.39 -5.21
N ASP A 271 -42.11 -13.25 -6.18
CA ASP A 271 -42.46 -14.65 -6.01
C ASP A 271 -41.23 -15.58 -6.06
N GLY A 272 -40.02 -15.03 -6.27
CA GLY A 272 -38.74 -15.75 -6.35
C GLY A 272 -38.43 -16.35 -7.71
N ASN A 273 -39.20 -16.01 -8.77
CA ASN A 273 -38.90 -16.47 -10.11
C ASN A 273 -37.81 -15.58 -10.74
N ILE A 274 -36.84 -16.20 -11.41
CA ILE A 274 -35.77 -15.49 -12.11
C ILE A 274 -36.35 -14.67 -13.26
N ILE A 275 -36.02 -13.40 -13.31
CA ILE A 275 -36.32 -12.51 -14.42
C ILE A 275 -35.23 -12.68 -15.48
N GLU A 276 -35.61 -13.26 -16.60
CA GLU A 276 -34.67 -13.62 -17.68
C GLU A 276 -33.90 -12.38 -18.20
N GLY A 277 -32.56 -12.52 -18.27
CA GLY A 277 -31.65 -11.49 -18.75
C GLY A 277 -31.44 -10.32 -17.78
N GLN A 278 -31.98 -10.36 -16.57
CA GLN A 278 -31.76 -9.33 -15.56
C GLN A 278 -30.93 -9.84 -14.38
N TYR A 279 -30.04 -8.98 -13.91
CA TYR A 279 -29.03 -9.31 -12.91
C TYR A 279 -28.89 -8.18 -11.91
N ILE A 280 -28.39 -8.53 -10.73
CA ILE A 280 -27.95 -7.57 -9.69
C ILE A 280 -26.46 -7.68 -9.54
N ALA A 281 -25.76 -6.56 -9.69
CA ALA A 281 -24.36 -6.42 -9.33
C ALA A 281 -24.27 -5.78 -7.95
N THR A 282 -23.48 -6.37 -7.07
CA THR A 282 -23.06 -5.76 -5.79
C THR A 282 -21.65 -5.24 -5.95
N ILE A 283 -21.47 -3.95 -5.72
CA ILE A 283 -20.17 -3.27 -5.75
C ILE A 283 -19.76 -2.85 -4.34
N LYS A 284 -18.45 -2.80 -4.14
CA LYS A 284 -17.83 -2.43 -2.87
C LYS A 284 -16.85 -1.28 -3.06
N ASP A 285 -16.83 -0.36 -2.11
CA ASP A 285 -15.80 0.66 -1.97
C ASP A 285 -14.52 0.05 -1.39
N LEU A 286 -13.41 0.17 -2.12
CA LEU A 286 -12.09 -0.33 -1.70
C LEU A 286 -11.37 0.63 -0.75
N GLY A 287 -12.00 1.73 -0.35
CA GLY A 287 -11.47 2.68 0.65
C GLY A 287 -10.31 3.55 0.16
N VAL A 288 -10.01 3.55 -1.14
CA VAL A 288 -8.87 4.30 -1.70
C VAL A 288 -9.28 5.71 -2.14
N SER A 289 -10.57 5.95 -2.27
CA SER A 289 -11.09 7.18 -2.86
C SER A 289 -11.33 8.27 -1.82
N ALA A 290 -10.79 9.46 -2.09
CA ALA A 290 -11.33 10.71 -1.56
C ALA A 290 -12.42 11.21 -2.53
N ASP A 291 -13.53 11.68 -2.10
CA ASP A 291 -14.56 12.48 -2.77
C ASP A 291 -14.76 12.29 -4.29
N TYR A 292 -15.37 11.19 -4.76
CA TYR A 292 -15.63 11.03 -6.18
C TYR A 292 -17.10 10.75 -6.50
N CYS A 293 -17.64 11.57 -7.43
CA CYS A 293 -18.66 11.14 -8.35
C CYS A 293 -17.94 10.64 -9.60
N GLN A 294 -17.88 9.34 -9.81
CA GLN A 294 -17.16 8.75 -10.93
C GLN A 294 -18.15 8.16 -11.93
N GLY A 295 -17.91 8.43 -13.19
CA GLY A 295 -18.51 7.64 -14.25
C GLY A 295 -17.97 6.22 -14.20
N ALA A 296 -18.86 5.24 -14.31
CA ALA A 296 -18.52 3.83 -14.39
C ALA A 296 -19.34 3.15 -15.50
N ALA A 297 -18.82 2.07 -16.03
CA ALA A 297 -19.53 1.22 -16.98
C ALA A 297 -19.29 -0.25 -16.63
N ILE A 298 -20.32 -1.09 -16.79
CA ILE A 298 -20.10 -2.54 -16.76
C ILE A 298 -19.65 -2.96 -18.15
N VAL A 299 -18.51 -3.64 -18.21
CA VAL A 299 -17.97 -4.22 -19.43
C VAL A 299 -18.26 -5.71 -19.44
N LEU A 300 -18.82 -6.15 -20.54
CA LEU A 300 -19.15 -7.53 -20.83
C LEU A 300 -18.12 -8.10 -21.81
N ASN A 301 -17.31 -9.03 -21.35
CA ASN A 301 -16.39 -9.80 -22.17
C ASN A 301 -17.13 -10.98 -22.79
N THR A 302 -17.33 -10.98 -24.09
CA THR A 302 -18.10 -12.00 -24.81
C THR A 302 -17.40 -12.40 -26.10
N LYS A 303 -18.09 -13.17 -26.95
CA LYS A 303 -17.63 -13.51 -28.30
C LYS A 303 -18.71 -13.15 -29.31
N ASP A 304 -18.28 -12.74 -30.49
CA ASP A 304 -19.20 -12.55 -31.64
C ASP A 304 -19.70 -13.88 -32.19
N GLY A 305 -20.66 -13.81 -33.12
CA GLY A 305 -21.20 -14.99 -33.76
C GLY A 305 -20.19 -15.83 -34.58
N LYS A 306 -18.94 -15.36 -34.72
CA LYS A 306 -17.81 -16.07 -35.33
C LYS A 306 -16.87 -16.69 -34.28
N GLY A 307 -17.13 -16.43 -33.00
CA GLY A 307 -16.28 -16.89 -31.90
C GLY A 307 -15.09 -15.97 -31.58
N GLU A 308 -15.00 -14.81 -32.23
CA GLU A 308 -13.99 -13.80 -31.94
C GLU A 308 -14.31 -13.09 -30.62
N LYS A 309 -13.29 -12.69 -29.88
CA LYS A 309 -13.46 -11.97 -28.61
C LYS A 309 -14.07 -10.59 -28.88
N MET A 310 -15.09 -10.26 -28.13
CA MET A 310 -15.78 -8.97 -28.18
C MET A 310 -15.95 -8.41 -26.77
N GLN A 311 -15.89 -7.10 -26.64
CA GLN A 311 -16.28 -6.39 -25.42
C GLN A 311 -17.48 -5.50 -25.73
N VAL A 312 -18.45 -5.50 -24.83
CA VAL A 312 -19.61 -4.62 -24.88
C VAL A 312 -19.68 -3.84 -23.57
N SER A 313 -19.75 -2.53 -23.66
CA SER A 313 -19.86 -1.66 -22.48
C SER A 313 -21.30 -1.21 -22.31
N SER A 314 -21.73 -1.06 -21.06
CA SER A 314 -22.97 -0.35 -20.74
C SER A 314 -22.84 1.14 -21.02
N ASP A 315 -23.95 1.86 -20.97
CA ASP A 315 -23.91 3.30 -20.79
C ASP A 315 -23.21 3.65 -19.47
N ILE A 316 -22.63 4.87 -19.44
CA ILE A 316 -21.95 5.39 -18.25
C ILE A 316 -23.03 5.72 -17.21
N PHE A 317 -22.91 5.13 -16.05
CA PHE A 317 -23.68 5.50 -14.86
C PHE A 317 -22.76 6.12 -13.81
N LYS A 318 -23.34 6.88 -12.87
CA LYS A 318 -22.54 7.55 -11.83
C LYS A 318 -22.54 6.74 -10.53
N ILE A 319 -21.35 6.43 -10.01
CA ILE A 319 -21.20 5.98 -8.65
C ILE A 319 -20.93 7.20 -7.78
N MET A 320 -21.88 7.56 -6.93
CA MET A 320 -21.79 8.69 -6.01
C MET A 320 -21.44 8.13 -4.63
N THR A 321 -20.22 8.41 -4.19
CA THR A 321 -19.83 8.16 -2.81
C THR A 321 -20.11 9.44 -2.04
N PRO A 322 -21.02 9.44 -1.04
CA PRO A 322 -21.31 10.62 -0.24
C PRO A 322 -20.05 11.23 0.34
N ALA A 323 -19.98 12.53 0.46
CA ALA A 323 -18.87 13.21 1.11
C ALA A 323 -18.66 12.55 2.47
N LYS A 324 -17.38 12.24 2.80
CA LYS A 324 -17.02 11.60 4.09
C LYS A 324 -17.55 12.46 5.23
N PRO A 325 -18.39 11.91 6.14
CA PRO A 325 -18.76 12.63 7.33
C PRO A 325 -17.51 13.06 8.09
N GLN A 326 -17.35 14.35 8.33
CA GLN A 326 -16.14 14.88 8.95
C GLN A 326 -16.45 15.86 10.07
N PHE A 327 -15.51 16.05 10.98
CA PHE A 327 -15.57 17.16 11.90
C PHE A 327 -15.24 18.45 11.17
N THR A 328 -16.11 19.44 11.25
CA THR A 328 -15.84 20.80 10.81
C THR A 328 -15.20 21.64 11.92
N THR A 329 -15.38 21.21 13.16
CA THR A 329 -14.75 21.79 14.35
C THR A 329 -14.53 20.71 15.37
N PHE A 330 -13.34 20.67 15.95
CA PHE A 330 -13.04 19.87 17.14
C PHE A 330 -12.11 20.64 18.06
N LYS A 331 -12.46 20.77 19.32
CA LYS A 331 -11.62 21.41 20.32
C LYS A 331 -11.82 20.82 21.71
N ILE A 332 -10.81 20.89 22.53
CA ILE A 332 -10.86 20.52 23.96
C ILE A 332 -10.35 21.74 24.75
N ASN A 333 -11.12 22.18 25.74
CA ASN A 333 -10.91 23.46 26.42
C ASN A 333 -10.89 24.60 25.36
N ASP A 334 -9.83 25.40 25.33
CA ASP A 334 -9.65 26.46 24.33
C ASP A 334 -8.71 26.06 23.19
N SER A 335 -8.24 24.78 23.16
CA SER A 335 -7.33 24.26 22.14
C SER A 335 -8.10 23.61 21.01
N TYR A 336 -7.81 24.03 19.77
CA TYR A 336 -8.40 23.45 18.54
C TYR A 336 -7.48 22.37 17.98
N ALA A 337 -8.08 21.36 17.36
CA ALA A 337 -7.35 20.39 16.58
C ALA A 337 -6.66 21.05 15.39
N ALA A 338 -5.42 20.67 15.12
CA ALA A 338 -4.63 21.27 14.04
C ALA A 338 -5.07 20.79 12.65
N ASN A 339 -5.58 19.57 12.54
CA ASN A 339 -6.01 18.97 11.29
C ASN A 339 -7.24 18.09 11.51
N LEU A 340 -8.30 18.32 10.74
CA LEU A 340 -9.59 17.64 10.81
C LEU A 340 -9.85 16.71 9.61
N GLU A 341 -8.98 16.72 8.60
CA GLU A 341 -9.14 15.94 7.37
C GLU A 341 -8.63 14.51 7.53
N ASN A 342 -7.73 14.29 8.48
CA ASN A 342 -7.13 12.98 8.76
C ASN A 342 -7.93 12.19 9.80
N GLU A 343 -7.84 10.86 9.71
CA GLU A 343 -8.45 9.95 10.68
C GLU A 343 -7.87 10.10 12.10
N PHE A 344 -6.64 10.56 12.22
CA PHE A 344 -5.98 10.82 13.49
C PHE A 344 -5.99 12.31 13.78
N ILE A 345 -6.72 12.69 14.80
CA ILE A 345 -6.82 14.08 15.27
C ILE A 345 -6.10 14.21 16.60
N SER A 346 -5.14 15.12 16.68
CA SER A 346 -4.44 15.46 17.94
C SER A 346 -4.82 16.85 18.39
N VAL A 347 -5.12 16.99 19.70
CA VAL A 347 -5.36 18.28 20.34
C VAL A 347 -4.22 18.55 21.32
N LYS A 348 -3.48 19.64 21.10
CA LYS A 348 -2.37 20.03 21.97
C LYS A 348 -2.91 20.70 23.25
N LEU A 349 -2.55 20.13 24.40
CA LEU A 349 -2.87 20.65 25.72
C LEU A 349 -1.60 20.88 26.55
N PRO A 350 -1.63 21.77 27.56
CA PRO A 350 -0.50 21.94 28.48
C PRO A 350 -0.12 20.63 29.18
N TYR A 351 1.17 20.42 29.41
CA TYR A 351 1.63 19.32 30.23
C TYR A 351 1.00 19.33 31.62
N GLY A 352 0.67 18.16 32.16
CA GLY A 352 0.04 18.03 33.49
C GLY A 352 -1.48 18.25 33.47
N THR A 353 -2.09 18.46 32.30
CA THR A 353 -3.55 18.53 32.20
C THR A 353 -4.17 17.17 32.59
N ASP A 354 -5.19 17.18 33.47
CA ASP A 354 -5.97 15.99 33.78
C ASP A 354 -6.84 15.64 32.57
N VAL A 355 -6.57 14.49 31.99
CA VAL A 355 -7.22 14.05 30.73
C VAL A 355 -8.39 13.10 30.95
N LYS A 356 -8.73 12.72 32.21
CA LYS A 356 -9.72 11.69 32.52
C LYS A 356 -11.18 12.09 32.30
N ALA A 357 -11.46 13.38 32.25
CA ALA A 357 -12.83 13.87 32.09
C ALA A 357 -12.90 15.16 31.27
N LEU A 358 -12.16 15.18 30.16
CA LEU A 358 -12.17 16.33 29.24
C LEU A 358 -13.54 16.44 28.55
N LYS A 359 -13.96 17.65 28.24
CA LYS A 359 -15.23 17.95 27.61
C LYS A 359 -15.04 18.50 26.19
N PRO A 360 -14.91 17.62 25.20
CA PRO A 360 -14.71 18.06 23.81
C PRO A 360 -15.93 18.80 23.30
N TYR A 361 -15.67 19.87 22.55
CA TYR A 361 -16.65 20.52 21.69
C TYR A 361 -16.36 20.12 20.25
N PHE A 362 -17.38 19.68 19.54
CA PHE A 362 -17.25 19.27 18.14
C PHE A 362 -18.50 19.61 17.35
N VAL A 363 -18.29 19.81 16.05
CA VAL A 363 -19.34 19.93 15.05
C VAL A 363 -19.01 18.96 13.92
N ALA A 364 -19.93 18.03 13.66
CA ALA A 364 -19.85 17.15 12.51
C ALA A 364 -20.54 17.79 11.30
N SER A 365 -20.08 17.49 10.09
CA SER A 365 -20.70 17.98 8.85
C SER A 365 -22.13 17.46 8.69
N GLU A 366 -22.38 16.24 9.19
CA GLU A 366 -23.68 15.57 9.15
C GLU A 366 -23.76 14.45 10.21
N GLY A 367 -24.95 13.91 10.41
CA GLY A 367 -25.17 12.70 11.18
C GLY A 367 -24.99 12.85 12.70
N VAL A 368 -24.70 11.72 13.36
CA VAL A 368 -24.52 11.64 14.82
C VAL A 368 -23.14 11.13 15.18
N VAL A 369 -22.59 11.62 16.28
CA VAL A 369 -21.28 11.24 16.79
C VAL A 369 -21.43 10.19 17.90
N LYS A 370 -20.67 9.10 17.78
CA LYS A 370 -20.65 8.01 18.77
C LYS A 370 -19.25 7.74 19.30
N VAL A 371 -19.18 7.36 20.56
CA VAL A 371 -18.01 6.79 21.22
C VAL A 371 -18.42 5.47 21.86
N ASN A 372 -17.72 4.37 21.57
CA ASN A 372 -18.09 3.02 22.00
C ASN A 372 -19.55 2.67 21.68
N ASP A 373 -20.00 2.97 20.45
CA ASP A 373 -21.37 2.82 19.95
C ASP A 373 -22.45 3.63 20.69
N VAL A 374 -22.09 4.46 21.66
CA VAL A 374 -23.02 5.35 22.38
C VAL A 374 -22.98 6.74 21.76
N GLU A 375 -24.14 7.27 21.37
CA GLU A 375 -24.27 8.66 20.92
C GLU A 375 -23.81 9.64 21.99
N ILE A 376 -22.95 10.56 21.63
CA ILE A 376 -22.46 11.62 22.50
C ILE A 376 -22.80 13.00 21.94
N LYS A 377 -22.89 13.97 22.84
CA LYS A 377 -23.10 15.39 22.50
C LYS A 377 -21.87 16.21 22.87
N PRO A 378 -21.66 17.37 22.24
CA PRO A 378 -20.64 18.30 22.69
C PRO A 378 -20.67 18.51 24.20
N TYR A 379 -19.49 18.61 24.81
CA TYR A 379 -19.24 18.72 26.26
C TYR A 379 -19.55 17.47 27.10
N THR A 380 -19.83 16.31 26.48
CA THR A 380 -19.87 15.05 27.20
C THR A 380 -18.46 14.75 27.74
N PRO A 381 -18.29 14.48 29.07
CA PRO A 381 -16.98 14.13 29.61
C PRO A 381 -16.46 12.83 29.07
N ILE A 382 -15.22 12.82 28.59
CA ILE A 382 -14.55 11.67 27.98
C ILE A 382 -13.15 11.53 28.59
N ASP A 383 -12.74 10.29 28.86
CA ASP A 383 -11.38 9.96 29.27
C ASP A 383 -10.45 9.83 28.05
N PHE A 384 -9.48 10.74 27.95
CA PHE A 384 -8.45 10.75 26.92
C PHE A 384 -7.09 10.27 27.45
N SER A 385 -7.08 9.47 28.51
CA SER A 385 -5.85 8.80 28.97
C SER A 385 -5.24 7.90 27.89
N SER A 386 -6.03 7.54 26.89
CA SER A 386 -5.65 6.83 25.67
C SER A 386 -6.37 7.45 24.47
N PRO A 387 -5.91 7.24 23.23
CA PRO A 387 -6.65 7.65 22.05
C PRO A 387 -8.07 7.08 22.03
N VAL A 388 -9.04 7.91 21.69
CA VAL A 388 -10.47 7.58 21.72
C VAL A 388 -11.01 7.57 20.29
N GLU A 389 -11.75 6.51 19.95
CA GLU A 389 -12.42 6.38 18.65
C GLU A 389 -13.76 7.11 18.68
N PHE A 390 -13.90 8.15 17.84
CA PHE A 390 -15.13 8.88 17.59
C PHE A 390 -15.65 8.48 16.23
N THR A 391 -16.82 7.87 16.17
CA THR A 391 -17.46 7.46 14.92
C THR A 391 -18.57 8.43 14.57
N ILE A 392 -18.47 9.10 13.43
CA ILE A 392 -19.58 9.85 12.84
C ILE A 392 -20.40 8.85 12.02
N VAL A 393 -21.70 8.80 12.28
CA VAL A 393 -22.65 8.00 11.52
C VAL A 393 -23.48 8.96 10.69
N GLY A 394 -23.27 8.99 9.38
CA GLY A 394 -23.97 9.84 8.42
C GLY A 394 -25.45 9.48 8.32
N GLU A 395 -26.24 10.37 7.69
CA GLU A 395 -27.68 10.16 7.50
C GLU A 395 -27.96 8.96 6.57
N ASP A 396 -27.05 8.65 5.69
CA ASP A 396 -27.08 7.48 4.79
C ASP A 396 -26.66 6.17 5.47
N GLY A 397 -26.27 6.22 6.77
CA GLY A 397 -25.76 5.11 7.53
C GLY A 397 -24.25 4.85 7.35
N SER A 398 -23.56 5.65 6.54
CA SER A 398 -22.11 5.61 6.42
C SER A 398 -21.46 5.86 7.77
N LYS A 399 -20.31 5.18 8.04
CA LYS A 399 -19.59 5.31 9.31
C LYS A 399 -18.17 5.77 9.02
N PHE A 400 -17.73 6.80 9.70
CA PHE A 400 -16.37 7.25 9.66
C PHE A 400 -15.81 7.42 11.07
N THR A 401 -14.65 6.78 11.33
CA THR A 401 -14.05 6.77 12.66
C THR A 401 -12.79 7.61 12.68
N TYR A 402 -12.75 8.55 13.62
CA TYR A 402 -11.60 9.36 13.96
C TYR A 402 -10.96 8.85 15.25
N ILE A 403 -9.65 8.77 15.29
CA ILE A 403 -8.86 8.47 16.48
C ILE A 403 -8.41 9.80 17.07
N ILE A 404 -9.04 10.21 18.16
CA ILE A 404 -8.77 11.48 18.84
C ILE A 404 -7.76 11.24 19.96
N SER A 405 -6.69 12.04 20.01
CA SER A 405 -5.65 11.94 21.00
C SER A 405 -5.24 13.31 21.56
N ILE A 406 -4.52 13.30 22.67
CA ILE A 406 -3.91 14.49 23.26
C ILE A 406 -2.43 14.50 22.94
N SER A 407 -1.90 15.64 22.50
CA SER A 407 -0.48 15.91 22.44
C SER A 407 -0.13 17.02 23.42
N TYR A 408 1.14 17.11 23.78
CA TYR A 408 1.61 18.10 24.74
C TYR A 408 2.71 19.00 24.18
N SER A 409 3.35 18.56 23.13
CA SER A 409 4.38 19.26 22.36
C SER A 409 4.15 19.05 20.87
N GLU A 410 5.09 19.46 20.05
CA GLU A 410 5.09 19.13 18.61
C GLU A 410 5.61 17.71 18.32
N LEU A 411 6.07 16.98 19.35
CA LEU A 411 6.58 15.62 19.17
C LEU A 411 5.44 14.63 18.92
N PRO A 412 5.71 13.55 18.16
CA PRO A 412 4.82 12.40 18.11
C PRO A 412 4.56 11.84 19.52
N VAL A 413 3.33 11.38 19.74
CA VAL A 413 2.97 10.72 21.01
C VAL A 413 2.79 9.23 20.77
N VAL A 414 3.49 8.43 21.55
CA VAL A 414 3.35 6.96 21.56
C VAL A 414 2.50 6.54 22.74
N TYR A 415 1.28 6.15 22.46
CA TYR A 415 0.39 5.55 23.47
C TYR A 415 0.57 4.05 23.48
N ILE A 416 0.75 3.48 24.65
CA ILE A 416 0.96 2.06 24.86
C ILE A 416 -0.11 1.58 25.86
N ASN A 417 -1.00 0.74 25.38
CA ASN A 417 -2.04 0.12 26.19
C ASN A 417 -1.77 -1.38 26.27
N THR A 418 -1.25 -1.83 27.40
CA THR A 418 -1.07 -3.26 27.65
C THR A 418 -2.43 -3.91 27.91
N LYS A 419 -2.55 -5.20 27.63
CA LYS A 419 -3.76 -5.95 27.94
C LYS A 419 -4.12 -5.78 29.42
N ASP A 420 -5.36 -5.43 29.72
CA ASP A 420 -5.88 -5.21 31.08
C ASP A 420 -5.07 -4.20 31.90
N ALA A 421 -4.40 -3.25 31.24
CA ALA A 421 -3.49 -2.28 31.84
C ALA A 421 -2.38 -2.94 32.70
N ALA A 422 -1.95 -4.16 32.35
CA ALA A 422 -0.93 -4.91 33.08
C ALA A 422 0.39 -4.13 33.15
N PRO A 423 1.04 -4.04 34.32
CA PRO A 423 2.32 -3.34 34.46
C PRO A 423 3.46 -4.11 33.80
N ILE A 424 4.40 -3.41 33.18
CA ILE A 424 5.61 -4.00 32.59
C ILE A 424 6.65 -4.18 33.70
N VAL A 425 6.80 -5.40 34.21
CA VAL A 425 7.65 -5.73 35.36
C VAL A 425 8.88 -6.59 35.02
N SER A 426 8.99 -7.06 33.78
CA SER A 426 10.06 -7.94 33.33
C SER A 426 10.73 -7.40 32.07
N LYS A 427 12.04 -7.62 31.95
CA LYS A 427 12.79 -7.42 30.71
C LYS A 427 12.94 -8.72 29.89
N GLU A 428 12.53 -9.84 30.43
CA GLU A 428 12.59 -11.16 29.78
C GLU A 428 11.24 -11.54 29.16
N THR A 429 10.15 -11.31 29.88
CA THR A 429 8.81 -11.73 29.47
C THR A 429 8.10 -10.65 28.66
N TRP A 430 7.61 -10.99 27.49
CA TRP A 430 6.77 -10.13 26.66
C TRP A 430 5.35 -10.08 27.20
N LEU A 431 4.80 -8.88 27.36
CA LEU A 431 3.36 -8.67 27.49
C LEU A 431 2.78 -8.61 26.09
N GLU A 432 2.03 -9.64 25.74
CA GLU A 432 1.37 -9.78 24.43
C GLU A 432 0.05 -8.99 24.40
N GLU A 433 -0.53 -8.89 23.22
CA GLU A 433 -1.83 -8.25 22.96
C GLU A 433 -1.91 -6.79 23.43
N SER A 434 -0.78 -6.08 23.39
CA SER A 434 -0.75 -4.65 23.63
C SER A 434 -1.15 -3.88 22.38
N ASN A 435 -1.86 -2.75 22.55
CA ASN A 435 -2.16 -1.83 21.47
C ASN A 435 -1.26 -0.60 21.58
N ILE A 436 -0.64 -0.23 20.48
CA ILE A 436 0.25 0.92 20.40
C ILE A 436 -0.33 1.89 19.37
N TYR A 437 -0.44 3.16 19.73
CA TYR A 437 -0.81 4.22 18.79
C TYR A 437 0.35 5.20 18.68
N ILE A 438 0.62 5.64 17.47
CA ILE A 438 1.48 6.78 17.20
C ILE A 438 0.60 7.88 16.66
N THR A 439 0.51 8.98 17.36
CA THR A 439 -0.33 10.13 17.05
C THR A 439 0.51 11.41 17.02
N ASN A 440 -0.06 12.52 16.55
CA ASN A 440 0.66 13.78 16.37
C ASN A 440 1.92 13.65 15.47
N ALA A 441 1.89 12.71 14.53
CA ALA A 441 2.99 12.34 13.63
C ALA A 441 2.68 12.62 12.15
N GLY A 442 1.62 13.35 11.87
CA GLY A 442 1.15 13.66 10.51
C GLY A 442 0.82 12.37 9.73
N LYS A 443 1.41 12.20 8.56
CA LYS A 443 1.19 11.01 7.71
C LYS A 443 1.72 9.69 8.32
N TYR A 444 2.47 9.76 9.41
CA TYR A 444 2.99 8.60 10.12
C TYR A 444 2.17 8.20 11.34
N ASN A 445 1.00 8.82 11.52
CA ASN A 445 0.02 8.33 12.48
C ASN A 445 -0.35 6.89 12.15
N ASP A 446 -0.38 6.00 13.14
CA ASP A 446 -0.78 4.59 12.92
C ASP A 446 -1.22 3.93 14.24
N LYS A 447 -1.91 2.79 14.10
CA LYS A 447 -2.34 1.92 15.19
C LYS A 447 -1.71 0.54 14.96
N TYR A 448 -1.01 0.04 15.96
CA TYR A 448 -0.35 -1.28 15.94
C TYR A 448 -1.00 -2.18 16.98
N GLU A 449 -2.00 -2.93 16.54
CA GLU A 449 -2.73 -3.86 17.40
C GLU A 449 -1.95 -5.15 17.65
N LYS A 450 -2.29 -5.84 18.75
CA LYS A 450 -1.69 -7.13 19.13
C LYS A 450 -0.16 -7.11 19.11
N SER A 451 0.40 -5.99 19.49
CA SER A 451 1.84 -5.83 19.67
C SER A 451 2.27 -6.40 21.02
N SER A 452 3.56 -6.61 21.18
CA SER A 452 4.14 -7.07 22.45
C SER A 452 5.11 -6.02 22.97
N ILE A 453 5.18 -5.89 24.29
CA ILE A 453 6.12 -4.98 24.95
C ILE A 453 6.77 -5.63 26.17
N ARG A 454 8.00 -5.28 26.44
CA ARG A 454 8.72 -5.67 27.66
C ARG A 454 9.71 -4.58 28.08
N GLY A 455 10.23 -4.70 29.27
CA GLY A 455 11.40 -3.94 29.69
C GLY A 455 12.64 -4.30 28.86
N ARG A 456 13.68 -3.45 28.91
CA ARG A 456 14.99 -3.72 28.30
C ARG A 456 16.15 -3.08 29.08
N GLY A 457 17.37 -3.42 28.65
CA GLY A 457 18.59 -2.91 29.19
C GLY A 457 19.04 -3.64 30.46
N ASN A 458 20.30 -3.49 30.81
CA ASN A 458 20.91 -4.09 32.01
C ASN A 458 20.87 -3.07 33.16
N THR A 459 21.79 -2.12 33.19
CA THR A 459 21.84 -1.06 34.20
C THR A 459 20.61 -0.15 34.11
N THR A 460 20.21 0.24 32.92
CA THR A 460 19.12 1.18 32.67
C THR A 460 17.75 0.65 33.12
N TRP A 461 17.53 -0.67 33.13
CA TRP A 461 16.31 -1.27 33.69
C TRP A 461 16.13 -1.03 35.19
N ASN A 462 17.21 -0.79 35.90
CA ASN A 462 17.18 -0.52 37.35
C ASN A 462 16.88 0.95 37.68
N TYR A 463 16.90 1.85 36.69
CA TYR A 463 16.58 3.26 36.90
C TYR A 463 15.09 3.51 37.08
N PRO A 464 14.68 4.62 37.72
CA PRO A 464 13.26 4.97 37.89
C PRO A 464 12.50 5.01 36.55
N LYS A 465 13.04 5.70 35.57
CA LYS A 465 12.47 5.77 34.21
C LYS A 465 12.95 4.58 33.39
N LYS A 466 12.01 3.71 32.99
CA LYS A 466 12.30 2.42 32.35
C LYS A 466 12.41 2.54 30.84
N PRO A 467 13.41 1.92 30.19
CA PRO A 467 13.41 1.71 28.75
C PRO A 467 12.60 0.47 28.36
N TYR A 468 12.04 0.47 27.15
CA TYR A 468 11.18 -0.61 26.66
C TYR A 468 11.63 -1.15 25.30
N ALA A 469 11.31 -2.42 25.07
CA ALA A 469 11.41 -3.07 23.77
C ALA A 469 9.99 -3.37 23.25
N ILE A 470 9.74 -3.08 21.97
CA ILE A 470 8.48 -3.28 21.28
C ILE A 470 8.67 -4.34 20.20
N LYS A 471 7.70 -5.25 20.07
CA LYS A 471 7.60 -6.22 19.00
C LYS A 471 6.21 -6.10 18.37
N LEU A 472 6.13 -5.53 17.17
CA LEU A 472 4.89 -5.48 16.40
C LEU A 472 4.48 -6.87 15.93
N ASN A 473 3.18 -7.10 15.73
CA ASN A 473 2.67 -8.38 15.24
C ASN A 473 3.14 -8.69 13.80
N LYS A 474 3.35 -7.66 12.98
CA LYS A 474 3.88 -7.75 11.62
C LYS A 474 4.91 -6.64 11.36
N LYS A 475 5.76 -6.82 10.33
CA LYS A 475 6.69 -5.76 9.91
C LYS A 475 5.87 -4.56 9.42
N LYS A 476 6.04 -3.40 10.04
CA LYS A 476 5.44 -2.12 9.67
C LYS A 476 6.47 -1.01 9.71
N GLU A 477 6.24 0.02 8.92
CA GLU A 477 6.92 1.29 9.02
C GLU A 477 6.53 1.99 10.33
N VAL A 478 7.47 2.66 10.98
CA VAL A 478 7.24 3.44 12.19
C VAL A 478 7.92 4.79 12.03
N LEU A 479 7.17 5.88 12.06
CA LEU A 479 7.68 7.26 11.93
C LEU A 479 8.61 7.45 10.71
N GLY A 480 8.29 6.85 9.57
CA GLY A 480 9.10 6.94 8.35
C GLY A 480 10.33 6.04 8.32
N MET A 481 10.59 5.29 9.38
CA MET A 481 11.66 4.29 9.42
C MET A 481 11.23 2.99 8.73
N PRO A 482 12.12 2.28 8.02
CA PRO A 482 11.79 1.08 7.26
C PRO A 482 11.07 0.00 8.07
N LYS A 483 10.23 -0.77 7.38
CA LYS A 483 9.37 -1.79 7.97
C LYS A 483 10.16 -2.83 8.78
N HIS A 484 9.83 -2.95 10.05
CA HIS A 484 10.36 -4.01 10.91
C HIS A 484 9.40 -4.33 12.07
N LYS A 485 9.63 -5.43 12.79
CA LYS A 485 8.86 -5.77 13.99
C LYS A 485 9.46 -5.20 15.28
N ARG A 486 10.78 -5.02 15.36
CA ARG A 486 11.50 -4.72 16.59
C ARG A 486 11.87 -3.24 16.69
N TRP A 487 11.45 -2.61 17.78
CA TRP A 487 11.70 -1.20 18.10
C TRP A 487 12.07 -1.05 19.56
N VAL A 488 12.73 0.03 19.92
CA VAL A 488 13.09 0.33 21.29
C VAL A 488 12.74 1.77 21.65
N LEU A 489 12.34 1.95 22.92
CA LEU A 489 12.16 3.24 23.57
C LEU A 489 13.30 3.43 24.55
N LEU A 490 14.30 4.25 24.19
CA LEU A 490 15.40 4.61 25.07
C LEU A 490 14.91 5.68 26.03
N ALA A 491 15.06 5.44 27.33
CA ALA A 491 14.57 6.33 28.38
C ALA A 491 15.45 7.55 28.59
N ASN A 492 16.73 7.51 28.22
CA ASN A 492 17.74 8.55 28.40
C ASN A 492 17.75 9.13 29.82
N TYR A 493 17.50 8.28 30.85
CA TYR A 493 17.30 8.76 32.24
C TYR A 493 18.51 9.50 32.82
N VAL A 494 19.72 9.05 32.50
CA VAL A 494 20.97 9.65 33.01
C VAL A 494 21.47 10.81 32.15
N ASP A 495 20.80 11.07 31.03
CA ASP A 495 21.12 12.16 30.10
C ASP A 495 20.18 13.35 30.30
N LYS A 496 20.64 14.38 30.97
CA LYS A 496 19.85 15.60 31.17
C LYS A 496 19.48 16.31 29.88
N THR A 497 20.31 16.16 28.85
CA THR A 497 20.05 16.77 27.54
C THR A 497 19.00 16.00 26.73
N CYS A 498 18.76 14.73 27.04
CA CYS A 498 17.95 13.76 26.33
C CYS A 498 18.43 13.43 24.88
N ILE A 499 19.45 14.10 24.35
CA ILE A 499 19.85 14.03 22.93
C ILE A 499 21.20 13.33 22.66
N ARG A 500 21.92 12.84 23.69
CA ARG A 500 23.26 12.27 23.47
C ARG A 500 23.23 11.08 22.51
N ASN A 501 22.31 10.14 22.70
CA ASN A 501 22.14 9.00 21.79
C ASN A 501 21.79 9.44 20.37
N SER A 502 20.83 10.32 20.22
CA SER A 502 20.36 10.76 18.90
C SER A 502 21.40 11.55 18.11
N VAL A 503 22.18 12.40 18.79
CA VAL A 503 23.32 13.14 18.20
C VAL A 503 24.46 12.19 17.81
N ALA A 504 24.79 11.21 18.65
CA ALA A 504 25.82 10.22 18.32
C ALA A 504 25.42 9.34 17.15
N PHE A 505 24.16 8.94 17.06
CA PHE A 505 23.65 8.21 15.91
C PHE A 505 23.64 9.07 14.64
N GLU A 506 23.35 10.38 14.75
CA GLU A 506 23.45 11.27 13.60
C GLU A 506 24.90 11.45 13.14
N LEU A 507 25.84 11.59 14.07
CA LEU A 507 27.27 11.61 13.73
C LEU A 507 27.67 10.31 13.01
N ALA A 508 27.26 9.16 13.53
CA ALA A 508 27.59 7.86 12.93
C ALA A 508 26.98 7.68 11.53
N ARG A 509 25.76 8.18 11.26
CA ARG A 509 25.16 8.17 9.91
C ARG A 509 25.95 9.00 8.89
N ARG A 510 26.79 9.93 9.32
CA ARG A 510 27.68 10.70 8.44
C ARG A 510 28.97 9.98 8.11
N MET A 511 29.21 8.80 8.73
CA MET A 511 30.34 7.92 8.46
C MET A 511 29.96 6.98 7.29
N GLU A 512 30.77 6.91 6.27
CA GLU A 512 30.50 6.08 5.10
C GLU A 512 30.97 4.63 5.25
N GLY A 513 31.86 4.35 6.22
CA GLY A 513 32.32 3.01 6.57
C GLY A 513 31.44 2.28 7.56
N LEU A 514 30.38 2.90 8.08
CA LEU A 514 29.37 2.27 8.91
C LEU A 514 28.11 2.03 8.07
N ASP A 515 27.90 0.80 7.59
CA ASP A 515 26.84 0.45 6.65
C ASP A 515 25.45 0.79 7.18
N TRP A 516 25.26 0.67 8.49
CA TRP A 516 24.01 0.99 9.13
C TRP A 516 24.21 1.57 10.54
N THR A 517 23.41 2.56 10.86
CA THR A 517 23.29 3.15 12.19
C THR A 517 21.81 3.27 12.55
N PRO A 518 21.38 2.98 13.78
CA PRO A 518 19.99 3.08 14.18
C PRO A 518 19.39 4.46 13.89
N ARG A 519 18.22 4.48 13.24
CA ARG A 519 17.39 5.67 13.05
C ARG A 519 16.42 5.79 14.21
N GLY A 520 16.02 7.00 14.54
CA GLY A 520 15.05 7.21 15.59
C GLY A 520 14.53 8.63 15.63
N GLN A 521 13.48 8.82 16.43
CA GLN A 521 12.88 10.13 16.72
C GLN A 521 12.55 10.26 18.20
N HIS A 522 12.63 11.49 18.70
CA HIS A 522 12.09 11.81 20.04
C HIS A 522 10.57 11.77 19.99
N VAL A 523 10.00 11.20 21.03
CA VAL A 523 8.56 11.02 21.20
C VAL A 523 8.17 11.26 22.65
N ASP A 524 6.96 11.71 22.88
CA ASP A 524 6.33 11.65 24.18
C ASP A 524 5.67 10.28 24.37
N VAL A 525 5.74 9.68 25.54
CA VAL A 525 5.19 8.34 25.82
C VAL A 525 4.11 8.38 26.87
N VAL A 526 2.99 7.74 26.58
CA VAL A 526 1.90 7.47 27.51
C VAL A 526 1.73 5.96 27.66
N LEU A 527 1.87 5.43 28.84
CA LEU A 527 1.72 4.00 29.15
C LEU A 527 0.52 3.78 30.07
N ASN A 528 -0.48 3.04 29.59
CA ASN A 528 -1.69 2.76 30.35
C ASN A 528 -2.32 4.04 31.00
N GLY A 529 -2.39 5.11 30.21
CA GLY A 529 -2.90 6.40 30.65
C GLY A 529 -1.97 7.24 31.49
N GLN A 530 -0.76 6.76 31.82
CA GLN A 530 0.25 7.52 32.55
C GLN A 530 1.26 8.14 31.56
N PHE A 531 1.40 9.45 31.60
CA PHE A 531 2.43 10.16 30.83
C PHE A 531 3.82 9.87 31.42
N LEU A 532 4.74 9.36 30.62
CA LEU A 532 6.09 8.95 31.03
C LEU A 532 7.19 9.92 30.58
N GLY A 533 6.87 10.96 29.83
CA GLY A 533 7.84 11.96 29.35
C GLY A 533 8.50 11.61 28.03
N ASN A 534 9.62 12.27 27.75
CA ASN A 534 10.38 12.14 26.53
C ASN A 534 11.12 10.81 26.44
N TYR A 535 11.03 10.16 25.30
CA TYR A 535 11.80 8.97 24.93
C TYR A 535 12.41 9.14 23.55
N PHE A 536 13.45 8.38 23.27
CA PHE A 536 13.94 8.24 21.91
C PHE A 536 13.47 6.89 21.35
N LEU A 537 12.48 6.91 20.43
CA LEU A 537 12.01 5.72 19.73
C LEU A 537 12.93 5.44 18.55
N CYS A 538 13.60 4.31 18.57
CA CYS A 538 14.56 3.96 17.53
C CYS A 538 14.51 2.49 17.13
N GLU A 539 15.22 2.17 16.05
CA GLU A 539 15.42 0.82 15.57
C GLU A 539 16.23 -0.01 16.58
N GLN A 540 15.83 -1.26 16.78
CA GLN A 540 16.64 -2.24 17.51
C GLN A 540 17.72 -2.79 16.58
N ILE A 541 18.94 -2.99 17.07
CA ILE A 541 19.98 -3.70 16.33
C ILE A 541 19.51 -5.13 16.07
N LYS A 542 19.40 -5.50 14.80
CA LYS A 542 18.99 -6.81 14.29
C LYS A 542 19.53 -7.02 12.88
N VAL A 543 19.68 -8.25 12.47
CA VAL A 543 19.91 -8.62 11.06
C VAL A 543 18.61 -8.42 10.29
N ASP A 544 18.66 -7.62 9.26
CA ASP A 544 17.54 -7.34 8.31
C ASP A 544 18.11 -6.49 7.16
N GLU A 545 17.51 -6.59 5.98
CA GLU A 545 17.92 -5.84 4.77
C GLU A 545 18.01 -4.31 4.97
N ASN A 546 17.21 -3.76 5.89
CA ASN A 546 17.17 -2.34 6.20
C ASN A 546 17.92 -1.97 7.49
N ARG A 547 18.63 -2.91 8.11
CA ARG A 547 19.42 -2.73 9.34
C ARG A 547 20.83 -3.26 9.16
N VAL A 548 21.29 -4.17 10.00
CA VAL A 548 22.54 -4.87 9.75
C VAL A 548 22.29 -5.84 8.60
N ASN A 549 22.65 -5.43 7.39
CA ASN A 549 22.34 -6.14 6.17
C ASN A 549 23.39 -7.21 5.88
N ILE A 550 23.32 -8.30 6.63
CA ILE A 550 24.12 -9.50 6.43
C ILE A 550 23.19 -10.70 6.22
N THR A 551 23.72 -11.79 5.74
CA THR A 551 22.96 -13.01 5.51
C THR A 551 22.32 -13.52 6.80
N GLU A 552 21.01 -13.73 6.82
CA GLU A 552 20.32 -14.42 7.91
C GLU A 552 20.67 -15.90 7.85
N MET A 553 21.32 -16.43 8.88
CA MET A 553 21.80 -17.82 8.90
C MET A 553 20.72 -18.76 9.44
N GLU A 554 20.65 -19.93 8.80
CA GLU A 554 19.83 -21.05 9.27
C GLU A 554 20.71 -22.09 10.01
N ALA A 555 20.12 -22.90 10.88
CA ALA A 555 20.85 -23.95 11.60
C ALA A 555 21.53 -24.98 10.66
N THR A 556 21.10 -25.08 9.42
CA THR A 556 21.64 -25.97 8.39
C THR A 556 22.82 -25.38 7.61
N ASP A 557 23.15 -24.11 7.80
CA ASP A 557 24.23 -23.41 7.10
C ASP A 557 25.61 -23.80 7.69
N VAL A 558 26.07 -24.97 7.30
CA VAL A 558 27.33 -25.55 7.82
C VAL A 558 28.32 -25.93 6.71
N ASP A 559 27.95 -25.73 5.42
CA ASP A 559 28.90 -25.92 4.34
C ASP A 559 30.00 -24.85 4.33
N GLU A 560 31.05 -25.11 3.52
CA GLU A 560 32.29 -24.33 3.50
C GLU A 560 32.05 -22.82 3.24
N VAL A 561 31.01 -22.44 2.50
CA VAL A 561 30.67 -21.03 2.17
C VAL A 561 29.65 -20.50 3.15
N ALA A 562 28.55 -21.22 3.37
CA ALA A 562 27.43 -20.75 4.19
C ALA A 562 27.84 -20.47 5.64
N ILE A 563 28.72 -21.28 6.21
CA ILE A 563 29.21 -21.12 7.58
C ILE A 563 30.04 -19.84 7.81
N THR A 564 30.53 -19.22 6.73
CA THR A 564 31.50 -18.11 6.86
C THR A 564 30.88 -16.80 7.31
N GLY A 565 29.56 -16.65 7.35
CA GLY A 565 28.96 -15.37 7.75
C GLY A 565 27.47 -15.37 7.95
N GLY A 566 27.02 -14.22 8.41
CA GLY A 566 25.73 -13.97 8.99
C GLY A 566 25.80 -13.81 10.50
N TYR A 567 26.97 -13.46 11.04
CA TYR A 567 27.16 -13.31 12.48
C TYR A 567 27.09 -11.85 12.90
N LEU A 568 26.21 -11.54 13.84
CA LEU A 568 26.18 -10.30 14.59
C LEU A 568 26.66 -10.59 16.02
N MET A 569 27.67 -9.86 16.48
CA MET A 569 28.34 -10.10 17.77
C MET A 569 28.32 -8.84 18.64
N GLU A 570 28.26 -9.02 19.94
CA GLU A 570 28.43 -7.97 20.93
C GLU A 570 29.60 -8.32 21.88
N ILE A 571 30.45 -7.35 22.16
CA ILE A 571 31.51 -7.47 23.16
C ILE A 571 31.02 -6.66 24.37
N ASP A 572 30.63 -7.36 25.43
CA ASP A 572 30.09 -6.71 26.64
C ASP A 572 30.47 -7.49 27.91
N LYS A 573 30.93 -6.76 28.90
CA LYS A 573 31.29 -7.32 30.21
C LYS A 573 30.14 -7.94 30.99
N ASN A 574 28.89 -7.62 30.66
CA ASN A 574 27.74 -8.24 31.30
C ASN A 574 27.69 -9.75 30.96
N PHE A 575 28.17 -10.12 29.79
CA PHE A 575 28.38 -11.51 29.37
C PHE A 575 27.18 -12.40 29.66
N ASP A 576 25.97 -11.93 29.29
CA ASP A 576 24.67 -12.47 29.69
C ASP A 576 23.95 -13.28 28.62
N GLU A 577 24.52 -13.41 27.41
CA GLU A 577 23.99 -14.32 26.40
C GLU A 577 24.39 -15.78 26.66
N VAL A 578 23.64 -16.72 26.09
CA VAL A 578 23.93 -18.16 26.18
C VAL A 578 25.15 -18.50 25.33
N ASN A 579 25.17 -18.05 24.07
CA ASN A 579 26.27 -18.32 23.14
C ASN A 579 27.34 -17.23 23.28
N LYS A 580 28.41 -17.55 24.03
CA LYS A 580 29.44 -16.60 24.39
C LYS A 580 30.81 -17.27 24.59
N PHE A 581 31.88 -16.51 24.38
CA PHE A 581 33.25 -16.96 24.60
C PHE A 581 34.19 -15.81 24.90
N TYR A 582 35.33 -16.10 25.47
CA TYR A 582 36.41 -15.12 25.57
C TYR A 582 37.39 -15.30 24.43
N SER A 583 37.80 -14.21 23.79
CA SER A 583 38.83 -14.25 22.77
C SER A 583 40.18 -14.64 23.35
N PRO A 584 41.04 -15.42 22.62
CA PRO A 584 42.19 -16.08 23.25
C PRO A 584 43.33 -15.15 23.59
N ILE A 585 43.56 -14.03 22.90
CA ILE A 585 44.73 -13.13 23.13
C ILE A 585 44.30 -11.91 23.95
N ARG A 586 43.22 -11.29 23.62
CA ARG A 586 42.74 -10.07 24.28
C ARG A 586 41.76 -10.34 25.43
N ASN A 587 41.33 -11.57 25.58
CA ASN A 587 40.35 -12.02 26.59
C ASN A 587 39.08 -11.16 26.59
N MET A 588 38.58 -10.85 25.39
CA MET A 588 37.38 -10.05 25.21
C MET A 588 36.13 -10.90 25.32
N PRO A 589 35.08 -10.45 26.00
CA PRO A 589 33.84 -11.17 26.23
C PRO A 589 32.90 -11.03 25.01
N PHE A 590 33.06 -11.92 24.01
CA PHE A 590 32.19 -12.00 22.83
C PHE A 590 30.89 -12.74 23.14
N MET A 591 29.78 -12.19 22.68
CA MET A 591 28.46 -12.79 22.71
C MET A 591 27.91 -12.81 21.28
N ILE A 592 27.29 -13.90 20.87
CA ILE A 592 26.64 -14.02 19.56
C ILE A 592 25.19 -13.56 19.70
N LYS A 593 24.79 -12.55 18.95
CA LYS A 593 23.44 -11.98 18.94
C LYS A 593 22.59 -12.51 17.79
N GLU A 594 23.21 -12.83 16.66
CA GLU A 594 22.65 -13.52 15.51
C GLU A 594 23.74 -14.42 14.90
N PRO A 595 23.44 -15.64 14.50
CA PRO A 595 22.15 -16.34 14.73
C PRO A 595 21.79 -16.39 16.22
N ASP A 596 20.48 -16.39 16.49
CA ASP A 596 19.98 -16.45 17.87
C ASP A 596 20.24 -17.83 18.53
N GLU A 597 19.91 -17.93 19.82
CA GLU A 597 20.15 -19.14 20.62
C GLU A 597 19.52 -20.40 20.04
N GLU A 598 18.34 -20.28 19.40
CA GLU A 598 17.60 -21.41 18.87
C GLU A 598 18.16 -21.87 17.51
N THR A 599 18.78 -20.98 16.78
CA THR A 599 19.29 -21.21 15.41
C THR A 599 20.76 -21.59 15.40
N LEU A 600 21.60 -20.98 16.26
CA LEU A 600 23.04 -21.20 16.25
C LEU A 600 23.42 -22.61 16.68
N ASN A 601 23.98 -23.38 15.76
CA ASN A 601 24.46 -24.74 16.07
C ASN A 601 25.92 -24.77 16.52
N PRO A 602 26.40 -25.88 17.17
CA PRO A 602 27.77 -25.97 17.66
C PRO A 602 28.87 -25.84 16.59
N THR A 603 28.61 -26.20 15.34
CA THR A 603 29.58 -26.08 14.23
C THR A 603 29.77 -24.61 13.87
N GLN A 604 28.68 -23.85 13.77
CA GLN A 604 28.70 -22.41 13.51
C GLN A 604 29.37 -21.65 14.67
N PHE A 605 29.04 -22.02 15.92
CA PHE A 605 29.70 -21.45 17.10
C PHE A 605 31.20 -21.69 17.10
N ALA A 606 31.62 -22.90 16.80
CA ALA A 606 33.04 -23.24 16.70
C ALA A 606 33.74 -22.48 15.57
N TYR A 607 33.07 -22.32 14.42
CA TYR A 607 33.59 -21.54 13.31
C TYR A 607 33.87 -20.10 13.73
N ILE A 608 32.87 -19.37 14.23
CA ILE A 608 33.04 -17.95 14.54
C ILE A 608 34.04 -17.71 15.70
N SER A 609 34.04 -18.57 16.73
CA SER A 609 35.02 -18.47 17.82
C SER A 609 36.45 -18.71 17.35
N ASN A 610 36.69 -19.67 16.46
CA ASN A 610 37.98 -19.94 15.83
C ASN A 610 38.39 -18.78 14.91
N HIS A 611 37.42 -18.22 14.12
CA HIS A 611 37.69 -17.11 13.25
C HIS A 611 38.14 -15.86 14.05
N ILE A 612 37.52 -15.57 15.20
CA ILE A 612 37.98 -14.49 16.11
C ILE A 612 39.40 -14.78 16.62
N ALA A 613 39.72 -16.04 16.91
CA ALA A 613 41.09 -16.41 17.30
C ALA A 613 42.12 -16.19 16.17
N GLU A 614 41.73 -16.46 14.92
CA GLU A 614 42.56 -16.18 13.75
C GLU A 614 42.78 -14.67 13.57
N VAL A 615 41.70 -13.86 13.72
CA VAL A 615 41.77 -12.39 13.68
C VAL A 615 42.75 -11.87 14.74
N GLU A 616 42.60 -12.30 15.98
CA GLU A 616 43.53 -11.86 17.02
C GLU A 616 44.96 -12.33 16.80
N ASN A 617 45.15 -13.53 16.23
CA ASN A 617 46.48 -13.98 15.83
C ASN A 617 47.09 -13.15 14.69
N ALA A 618 46.28 -12.72 13.74
CA ALA A 618 46.69 -11.81 12.66
C ALA A 618 47.06 -10.42 13.21
N LEU A 619 46.31 -9.94 14.21
CA LEU A 619 46.60 -8.64 14.87
C LEU A 619 47.79 -8.66 15.80
N TYR A 620 47.97 -9.71 16.62
CA TYR A 620 48.87 -9.73 17.77
C TYR A 620 49.86 -10.90 17.76
N GLY A 621 49.74 -11.85 16.83
CA GLY A 621 50.63 -12.98 16.74
C GLY A 621 52.04 -12.61 16.29
N ALA A 622 52.97 -13.57 16.39
CA ALA A 622 54.40 -13.35 16.10
C ALA A 622 54.67 -12.89 14.66
N ASN A 623 53.79 -13.20 13.70
CA ASN A 623 53.87 -12.82 12.28
C ASN A 623 52.89 -11.71 11.89
N SER A 624 52.41 -10.92 12.85
CA SER A 624 51.44 -9.84 12.60
C SER A 624 52.03 -8.77 11.68
N THR A 625 51.34 -8.47 10.59
CA THR A 625 51.62 -7.34 9.69
C THR A 625 50.30 -6.66 9.36
N THR A 626 50.38 -5.42 8.87
CA THR A 626 49.21 -4.68 8.40
C THR A 626 48.49 -5.44 7.28
N GLU A 627 49.24 -5.95 6.31
CA GLU A 627 48.67 -6.73 5.19
C GLU A 627 47.95 -7.98 5.69
N GLU A 628 48.48 -8.65 6.75
CA GLU A 628 47.90 -9.88 7.26
C GLU A 628 46.56 -9.62 7.97
N TYR A 629 46.49 -8.69 8.93
CA TYR A 629 45.24 -8.45 9.63
C TYR A 629 44.16 -7.77 8.77
N LEU A 630 44.54 -6.99 7.76
CA LEU A 630 43.58 -6.40 6.80
C LEU A 630 42.89 -7.42 5.89
N LYS A 631 43.32 -8.69 5.92
CA LYS A 631 42.53 -9.77 5.30
C LYS A 631 41.27 -10.12 6.10
N TYR A 632 41.26 -9.83 7.39
CA TYR A 632 40.23 -10.21 8.33
C TYR A 632 39.32 -9.07 8.78
N VAL A 633 39.82 -7.83 8.84
CA VAL A 633 39.05 -6.67 9.30
C VAL A 633 38.83 -5.66 8.21
N ASP A 634 37.66 -5.07 8.18
CA ASP A 634 37.35 -3.95 7.31
C ASP A 634 37.87 -2.65 7.94
N LEU A 635 38.93 -2.10 7.36
CA LEU A 635 39.61 -0.93 7.90
C LEU A 635 38.72 0.31 8.00
N ASP A 636 37.86 0.50 7.02
CA ASP A 636 37.01 1.68 6.92
C ASP A 636 36.00 1.74 8.06
N SER A 637 35.35 0.61 8.36
CA SER A 637 34.41 0.52 9.48
C SER A 637 35.10 0.71 10.83
N PHE A 638 36.27 0.14 11.04
CA PHE A 638 37.03 0.32 12.30
C PHE A 638 37.49 1.77 12.51
N ILE A 639 37.95 2.46 11.46
CA ILE A 639 38.30 3.88 11.55
C ILE A 639 37.07 4.71 11.86
N ASP A 640 35.99 4.54 11.13
CA ASP A 640 34.78 5.34 11.30
C ASP A 640 34.12 5.06 12.66
N TYR A 641 34.09 3.80 13.11
CA TYR A 641 33.65 3.45 14.46
C TYR A 641 34.48 4.15 15.54
N TRP A 642 35.82 4.08 15.46
CA TRP A 642 36.71 4.78 16.38
C TRP A 642 36.47 6.30 16.34
N LEU A 643 36.30 6.93 15.19
CA LEU A 643 36.02 8.36 15.08
C LEU A 643 34.74 8.77 15.79
N VAL A 644 33.67 7.98 15.71
CA VAL A 644 32.42 8.27 16.43
C VAL A 644 32.68 8.28 17.96
N TYR A 645 33.34 7.24 18.45
CA TYR A 645 33.61 7.11 19.89
C TYR A 645 34.61 8.13 20.41
N GLU A 646 35.59 8.54 19.64
CA GLU A 646 36.49 9.64 20.02
C GLU A 646 35.75 10.98 20.01
N LEU A 647 35.02 11.32 18.95
CA LEU A 647 34.30 12.59 18.84
C LEU A 647 33.23 12.75 19.93
N THR A 648 32.56 11.70 20.32
CA THR A 648 31.58 11.70 21.39
C THR A 648 32.22 11.61 22.79
N GLY A 649 33.46 11.11 22.86
CA GLY A 649 34.23 10.99 24.12
C GLY A 649 33.64 9.98 25.10
N THR A 650 32.92 8.97 24.59
CA THR A 650 32.51 7.87 25.45
C THR A 650 33.64 6.83 25.63
N GLY A 651 33.79 6.33 26.82
CA GLY A 651 34.80 5.31 27.15
C GLY A 651 34.24 3.89 27.13
N GLU A 652 33.03 3.64 26.66
CA GLU A 652 32.42 2.31 26.64
C GLU A 652 33.32 1.24 25.99
N PRO A 653 34.00 1.47 24.85
CA PRO A 653 34.90 0.49 24.29
C PRO A 653 36.15 0.16 25.14
N THR A 654 36.58 1.04 26.05
CA THR A 654 37.80 0.82 26.86
C THR A 654 37.64 -0.29 27.90
N HIS A 655 36.40 -0.56 28.32
CA HIS A 655 36.06 -1.68 29.22
C HIS A 655 34.82 -2.39 28.65
N PRO A 656 34.96 -3.05 27.54
CA PRO A 656 33.98 -3.16 26.47
C PRO A 656 32.59 -3.44 27.02
N LYS A 657 31.69 -2.51 26.66
CA LYS A 657 30.23 -2.62 26.79
C LYS A 657 29.56 -2.15 25.51
N SER A 658 28.55 -2.85 25.10
CA SER A 658 27.74 -2.52 23.91
C SER A 658 28.57 -2.23 22.66
N VAL A 659 29.69 -2.95 22.49
CA VAL A 659 30.53 -2.87 21.28
C VAL A 659 30.09 -3.95 20.31
N TYR A 660 29.58 -3.52 19.15
CA TYR A 660 29.07 -4.45 18.14
C TYR A 660 30.06 -4.65 16.99
N MET A 661 30.02 -5.84 16.43
CA MET A 661 30.74 -6.24 15.22
C MET A 661 29.87 -7.24 14.44
N TYR A 662 30.05 -7.28 13.13
CA TYR A 662 29.36 -8.25 12.30
C TYR A 662 30.26 -8.81 11.20
N LYS A 663 29.90 -9.97 10.70
CA LYS A 663 30.61 -10.67 9.64
C LYS A 663 29.63 -11.33 8.68
N ASP A 664 29.63 -10.95 7.40
CA ASP A 664 28.85 -11.64 6.38
C ASP A 664 29.67 -12.74 5.69
N ARG A 665 28.99 -13.50 4.81
CA ARG A 665 29.57 -14.63 4.05
C ARG A 665 30.71 -14.18 3.19
N GLY A 666 31.87 -14.83 3.34
CA GLY A 666 33.07 -14.53 2.55
C GLY A 666 33.65 -13.15 2.78
N ASP A 667 33.08 -12.35 3.69
CA ASP A 667 33.52 -10.99 3.98
C ASP A 667 34.38 -10.91 5.25
N LYS A 668 34.89 -9.73 5.52
CA LYS A 668 35.68 -9.38 6.70
C LYS A 668 34.80 -9.12 7.91
N ILE A 669 35.42 -8.93 9.06
CA ILE A 669 34.74 -8.39 10.25
C ILE A 669 34.64 -6.88 10.13
N HIS A 670 33.41 -6.37 10.27
CA HIS A 670 33.10 -4.95 10.33
C HIS A 670 32.86 -4.51 11.75
N ALA A 671 33.34 -3.32 12.11
CA ALA A 671 32.99 -2.68 13.38
C ALA A 671 31.63 -1.98 13.24
N GLY A 672 30.82 -2.05 14.28
CA GLY A 672 29.48 -1.47 14.31
C GLY A 672 28.37 -2.51 14.41
N PRO A 673 27.10 -2.05 14.48
CA PRO A 673 26.68 -0.66 14.61
C PRO A 673 27.04 -0.01 15.96
N VAL A 674 26.99 1.32 16.01
CA VAL A 674 27.24 2.06 17.25
C VAL A 674 26.02 2.02 18.17
N TRP A 675 26.25 2.04 19.51
CA TRP A 675 25.20 1.99 20.52
C TRP A 675 25.64 2.60 21.84
N ASP A 676 24.67 3.03 22.69
CA ASP A 676 24.80 3.37 24.09
C ASP A 676 25.63 4.62 24.40
N PHE A 677 25.11 5.82 24.08
CA PHE A 677 25.79 7.10 24.27
C PHE A 677 25.18 7.99 25.36
N ASP A 678 24.26 7.51 26.19
CA ASP A 678 23.66 8.32 27.25
C ASP A 678 24.50 8.33 28.54
N TYR A 679 25.48 7.42 28.65
CA TYR A 679 26.30 7.25 29.84
C TYR A 679 27.73 7.76 29.63
N PHE A 680 28.16 8.73 30.47
CA PHE A 680 29.51 9.27 30.52
C PHE A 680 30.05 9.78 29.16
N THR A 681 29.23 10.47 28.41
CA THR A 681 29.50 10.90 27.05
C THR A 681 29.53 12.42 26.95
N PHE A 682 30.32 12.99 26.03
CA PHE A 682 30.55 14.41 25.82
C PHE A 682 31.08 15.10 27.09
N GLN A 683 32.05 14.46 27.79
CA GLN A 683 32.62 14.93 29.04
C GLN A 683 33.72 15.94 28.79
N PRO A 684 33.69 17.12 29.44
CA PRO A 684 34.69 18.18 29.24
C PRO A 684 36.13 17.75 29.44
N TYR A 685 36.39 16.76 30.29
CA TYR A 685 37.74 16.27 30.60
C TYR A 685 38.41 15.54 29.41
N TYR A 686 37.64 15.12 28.41
CA TYR A 686 38.14 14.34 27.28
C TYR A 686 38.18 15.13 25.99
N ASN A 687 37.89 16.44 26.06
CA ASN A 687 37.78 17.26 24.83
C ASN A 687 39.12 17.54 24.12
N THR A 688 40.25 17.31 24.81
CA THR A 688 41.62 17.53 24.29
C THR A 688 42.50 16.29 24.41
N MET A 689 41.93 15.10 24.35
CA MET A 689 42.68 13.83 24.44
C MET A 689 41.99 12.70 23.71
N LEU A 690 42.76 11.69 23.31
CA LEU A 690 42.22 10.45 22.75
C LEU A 690 41.94 9.49 23.92
N ILE A 691 40.81 8.79 23.89
CA ILE A 691 40.40 7.86 24.93
C ILE A 691 40.15 6.42 24.43
N ASN A 692 39.84 6.24 23.17
CA ASN A 692 39.48 4.95 22.60
C ASN A 692 40.57 4.35 21.66
N THR A 693 41.70 4.98 21.52
CA THR A 693 42.81 4.51 20.68
C THR A 693 43.37 3.15 21.13
N ASN A 694 43.23 2.81 22.42
CA ASN A 694 43.67 1.52 22.96
C ASN A 694 42.51 0.56 23.27
N ALA A 695 41.31 0.88 22.88
CA ALA A 695 40.11 0.07 23.13
C ALA A 695 40.00 -1.08 22.11
N VAL A 696 39.49 -2.21 22.55
CA VAL A 696 39.26 -3.41 21.69
C VAL A 696 40.51 -3.75 20.85
N TRP A 697 40.47 -3.64 19.55
CA TRP A 697 41.59 -3.84 18.62
C TRP A 697 42.20 -2.53 18.11
N ASN A 698 41.69 -1.37 18.53
CA ASN A 698 42.14 -0.04 18.08
C ASN A 698 43.62 0.20 18.35
N ASP A 699 44.16 -0.35 19.47
CA ASP A 699 45.59 -0.25 19.81
C ASP A 699 46.48 -0.80 18.70
N ARG A 700 46.00 -1.75 17.92
CA ARG A 700 46.73 -2.33 16.79
C ARG A 700 46.33 -1.67 15.45
N ILE A 701 45.08 -1.35 15.27
CA ILE A 701 44.59 -0.84 13.98
C ILE A 701 44.87 0.66 13.85
N ILE A 702 44.49 1.46 14.84
CA ILE A 702 44.59 2.93 14.79
C ILE A 702 46.02 3.41 15.03
N ASN A 703 46.79 2.73 15.86
CA ASN A 703 48.18 3.08 16.12
C ASN A 703 49.18 2.53 15.09
N ASP A 704 48.73 1.76 14.10
CA ASP A 704 49.58 1.29 13.02
C ASP A 704 49.93 2.43 12.08
N PRO A 705 51.20 2.80 11.92
CA PRO A 705 51.59 3.89 10.99
C PRO A 705 51.12 3.67 9.54
N ALA A 706 50.93 2.42 9.16
CA ALA A 706 50.45 2.10 7.80
C ALA A 706 48.97 2.47 7.55
N THR A 707 48.16 2.61 8.61
CA THR A 707 46.75 3.04 8.52
C THR A 707 46.56 4.55 8.62
N HIS A 708 47.54 5.28 9.14
CA HIS A 708 47.46 6.74 9.35
C HIS A 708 47.07 7.54 8.09
N PRO A 709 47.67 7.24 6.91
CA PRO A 709 47.26 7.94 5.69
C PRO A 709 45.77 7.75 5.33
N VAL A 710 45.24 6.55 5.59
CA VAL A 710 43.82 6.25 5.34
C VAL A 710 42.95 7.01 6.34
N ILE A 711 43.31 7.04 7.61
CA ILE A 711 42.61 7.80 8.67
C ILE A 711 42.57 9.29 8.28
N LYS A 712 43.71 9.85 7.92
CA LYS A 712 43.84 11.27 7.50
C LYS A 712 43.00 11.58 6.25
N GLN A 713 43.02 10.72 5.26
CA GLN A 713 42.23 10.86 4.03
C GLN A 713 40.73 10.84 4.36
N ARG A 714 40.26 9.86 5.14
CA ARG A 714 38.86 9.71 5.53
C ARG A 714 38.39 10.91 6.36
N TRP A 715 39.17 11.34 7.32
CA TRP A 715 38.88 12.54 8.12
C TRP A 715 38.70 13.78 7.22
N ASN A 716 39.69 14.08 6.40
CA ASN A 716 39.68 15.29 5.57
C ASN A 716 38.58 15.29 4.50
N ALA A 717 38.18 14.13 4.00
CA ALA A 717 37.06 14.00 3.08
C ALA A 717 35.70 14.38 3.71
N ARG A 718 35.55 14.26 5.05
CA ARG A 718 34.27 14.40 5.74
C ARG A 718 34.25 15.43 6.85
N ARG A 719 35.36 16.06 7.16
CA ARG A 719 35.51 16.98 8.30
C ARG A 719 34.43 18.08 8.34
N ASP A 720 34.01 18.58 7.18
CA ASP A 720 32.97 19.61 7.11
C ASP A 720 31.60 19.05 7.52
N LYS A 721 31.29 17.79 7.18
CA LYS A 721 30.08 17.10 7.66
C LYS A 721 30.13 16.90 9.18
N PHE A 722 31.29 16.55 9.74
CA PHE A 722 31.44 16.38 11.19
C PHE A 722 31.30 17.71 11.93
N LYS A 723 31.83 18.79 11.39
CA LYS A 723 31.75 20.12 11.98
C LYS A 723 30.32 20.56 12.22
N THR A 724 29.38 20.23 11.33
CA THR A 724 27.96 20.61 11.44
C THR A 724 27.18 19.82 12.50
N ILE A 725 27.79 18.89 13.23
CA ILE A 725 27.16 18.23 14.39
C ILE A 725 26.91 19.23 15.53
N ALA A 726 27.70 20.30 15.62
CA ALA A 726 27.43 21.34 16.63
C ALA A 726 26.07 22.04 16.38
N GLU A 727 25.70 22.27 15.12
CA GLU A 727 24.39 22.81 14.72
C GLU A 727 23.28 21.78 14.91
N GLU A 728 23.60 20.52 14.71
CA GLU A 728 22.67 19.41 14.92
C GLU A 728 22.30 19.25 16.40
N ILE A 729 23.26 19.47 17.31
CA ILE A 729 22.98 19.51 18.76
C ILE A 729 21.94 20.61 19.06
N ASP A 730 22.14 21.82 18.51
CA ASP A 730 21.21 22.92 18.70
C ASP A 730 19.83 22.59 18.14
N ARG A 731 19.77 22.08 16.91
CA ARG A 731 18.53 21.72 16.22
C ARG A 731 17.72 20.64 16.96
N GLN A 732 18.39 19.59 17.42
CA GLN A 732 17.71 18.52 18.17
C GLN A 732 17.19 19.03 19.51
N TYR A 733 17.95 19.85 20.21
CA TYR A 733 17.49 20.46 21.48
C TYR A 733 16.26 21.34 21.25
N GLU A 734 16.28 22.22 20.26
CA GLU A 734 15.15 23.09 19.93
C GLU A 734 13.87 22.30 19.62
N SER A 735 14.00 21.15 18.97
CA SER A 735 12.85 20.30 18.63
C SER A 735 12.20 19.60 19.82
N ILE A 736 12.91 19.46 20.96
CA ILE A 736 12.43 18.71 22.13
C ILE A 736 12.29 19.54 23.41
N ILE A 737 12.57 20.84 23.37
CA ILE A 737 12.73 21.66 24.57
C ILE A 737 11.56 21.55 25.56
N GLU A 738 10.32 21.69 25.06
CA GLU A 738 9.12 21.62 25.90
C GLU A 738 9.00 20.23 26.59
N SER A 739 9.24 19.18 25.82
CA SER A 739 9.18 17.79 26.30
C SER A 739 10.30 17.47 27.27
N ALA A 740 11.53 17.91 27.01
CA ALA A 740 12.68 17.70 27.86
C ALA A 740 12.56 18.42 29.21
N GLU A 741 12.06 19.67 29.20
CA GLU A 741 11.83 20.45 30.42
C GLU A 741 10.77 19.78 31.31
N TYR A 742 9.65 19.34 30.75
CA TYR A 742 8.63 18.63 31.51
C TYR A 742 9.12 17.25 31.98
N ASN A 743 9.86 16.52 31.15
CA ASN A 743 10.49 15.26 31.50
C ASN A 743 11.40 15.38 32.74
N ALA A 744 12.15 16.48 32.87
CA ALA A 744 13.01 16.72 34.05
C ALA A 744 12.19 16.93 35.32
N THR A 745 10.95 17.40 35.24
CA THR A 745 10.06 17.52 36.42
C THR A 745 9.53 16.15 36.87
N LEU A 746 9.28 15.26 35.93
CA LEU A 746 8.79 13.88 36.20
C LEU A 746 9.92 13.00 36.76
N TRP A 747 11.10 13.18 36.21
CA TRP A 747 12.26 12.32 36.44
C TRP A 747 13.47 13.16 36.87
N PRO A 748 13.49 13.70 38.07
CA PRO A 748 14.65 14.41 38.56
C PRO A 748 15.90 13.53 38.52
N LEU A 749 16.99 14.07 37.98
CA LEU A 749 18.22 13.32 37.79
C LEU A 749 18.82 12.99 39.16
N SER A 750 18.85 11.73 39.53
CA SER A 750 19.40 11.24 40.78
C SER A 750 20.84 10.73 40.67
N LEU A 751 21.34 10.58 39.47
CA LEU A 751 22.68 10.08 39.15
C LEU A 751 23.42 11.13 38.33
N ASN A 752 24.54 11.62 38.83
CA ASN A 752 25.33 12.65 38.16
C ASN A 752 26.42 12.04 37.24
N VAL A 753 26.04 11.07 36.42
CA VAL A 753 26.97 10.34 35.54
C VAL A 753 27.61 11.27 34.50
N ASN A 754 26.81 12.10 33.89
CA ASN A 754 27.28 13.08 32.90
C ASN A 754 27.69 14.43 33.55
N ARG A 755 27.66 14.53 34.90
CA ARG A 755 27.99 15.75 35.65
C ARG A 755 27.13 16.97 35.27
N ASP A 756 25.88 16.70 34.90
CA ASP A 756 24.89 17.70 34.46
C ASP A 756 23.90 18.09 35.56
N ASP A 757 23.93 17.45 36.72
CA ASP A 757 22.93 17.59 37.78
C ASP A 757 22.67 19.05 38.20
N ALA A 758 23.75 19.85 38.37
CA ALA A 758 23.70 21.24 38.78
C ALA A 758 23.35 22.23 37.64
N LEU A 759 23.26 21.76 36.38
CA LEU A 759 23.02 22.62 35.23
C LEU A 759 21.52 22.68 34.89
N SER A 760 21.10 23.78 34.27
CA SER A 760 19.85 23.75 33.50
C SER A 760 20.00 22.81 32.26
N ILE A 761 18.90 22.38 31.66
CA ILE A 761 18.96 21.58 30.40
C ILE A 761 19.71 22.37 29.33
N LYS A 762 19.37 23.64 29.18
CA LYS A 762 20.01 24.56 28.22
C LYS A 762 21.53 24.64 28.44
N ASP A 763 21.98 24.76 29.70
CA ASP A 763 23.43 24.81 30.01
C ASP A 763 24.11 23.47 29.82
N ALA A 764 23.41 22.35 30.07
CA ALA A 764 23.91 21.02 29.77
C ALA A 764 24.10 20.80 28.25
N VAL A 765 23.16 21.24 27.44
CA VAL A 765 23.26 21.24 25.97
C VAL A 765 24.38 22.13 25.47
N ALA A 766 24.46 23.34 25.97
CA ALA A 766 25.56 24.26 25.64
C ALA A 766 26.94 23.66 25.99
N ARG A 767 27.05 22.98 27.15
CA ARG A 767 28.25 22.26 27.54
C ARG A 767 28.58 21.10 26.61
N MET A 768 27.60 20.30 26.25
CA MET A 768 27.71 19.22 25.25
C MET A 768 28.23 19.75 23.92
N ARG A 769 27.65 20.83 23.43
CA ARG A 769 28.06 21.53 22.22
C ARG A 769 29.49 22.02 22.27
N ASN A 770 29.87 22.71 23.37
CA ASN A 770 31.22 23.19 23.54
C ASN A 770 32.25 22.05 23.62
N TYR A 771 31.91 20.95 24.29
CA TYR A 771 32.73 19.73 24.25
C TYR A 771 32.96 19.31 22.79
N TYR A 772 31.90 19.16 22.01
CA TYR A 772 32.01 18.68 20.64
C TYR A 772 32.90 19.58 19.77
N VAL A 773 32.69 20.88 19.83
CA VAL A 773 33.49 21.84 19.06
C VAL A 773 34.99 21.72 19.45
N THR A 774 35.30 21.72 20.72
CA THR A 774 36.69 21.59 21.18
C THR A 774 37.30 20.24 20.81
N LYS A 775 36.51 19.17 20.93
CA LYS A 775 36.96 17.82 20.54
C LYS A 775 37.24 17.71 19.06
N PHE A 776 36.35 18.27 18.26
CA PHE A 776 36.51 18.32 16.79
C PHE A 776 37.80 19.08 16.42
N GLU A 777 38.04 20.25 16.99
CA GLU A 777 39.25 21.04 16.73
C GLU A 777 40.51 20.28 17.16
N TYR A 778 40.46 19.61 18.31
CA TYR A 778 41.56 18.77 18.78
C TYR A 778 41.81 17.60 17.80
N MET A 779 40.78 16.87 17.41
CA MET A 779 40.91 15.75 16.46
C MET A 779 41.42 16.21 15.10
N ASP A 780 40.95 17.36 14.60
CA ASP A 780 41.40 17.91 13.33
C ASP A 780 42.90 18.25 13.38
N SER A 781 43.35 18.92 14.44
CA SER A 781 44.74 19.21 14.64
C SER A 781 45.58 17.94 14.82
N PHE A 782 45.10 17.00 15.65
CA PHE A 782 45.81 15.75 15.94
C PHE A 782 46.02 14.91 14.68
N ILE A 783 44.94 14.61 13.95
CA ILE A 783 45.00 13.77 12.75
C ILE A 783 45.86 14.39 11.65
N ASN A 784 45.76 15.71 11.46
CA ASN A 784 46.54 16.37 10.41
C ASN A 784 48.02 16.56 10.80
N THR A 785 48.36 16.52 12.07
CA THR A 785 49.74 16.66 12.58
C THR A 785 50.47 15.32 12.73
N TYR A 786 49.79 14.32 13.28
CA TYR A 786 50.42 13.08 13.70
C TYR A 786 50.10 11.86 12.82
N PHE A 787 49.06 11.93 12.05
CA PHE A 787 48.71 10.93 11.02
C PHE A 787 48.94 11.50 9.61
#